data_fcdd07505dee92ec9b4220ec2eacbdf9
#
_entry.id   fcdd07505dee92ec9b4220ec2eacbdf9
#
_cell.length_a   1.000
_cell.length_b   1.000
_cell.length_c   1.000
_cell.angle_alpha   90.00
_cell.angle_beta   90.00
_cell.angle_gamma   90.00
#
_symmetry.space_group_name_H-M   'P 1'
#
loop_
_entity.id
_entity.type
_entity.pdbx_description
1 polymer ?
#
loop_
_entity_poly.entity_id
_entity_poly.type
_entity_poly.pdbx_seq_one_letter_code
_entity_poly.pdbx_strand_id
1 'polypeptide(L)'
;MSQNDYRDAGLTADVRADLLAREMTVVEKCYQLTAVPAWWLALADGADPEGIADLLEKAPGHVSNFAVDDPARMAEIVGRIQRTAVERTRLGVPILFHAEALNGYMAGGHVVFPTAIGLAASWSADLVEEMADLIRRQMRRVGVLQALSPNMDVTLDPRWGRVHESYGEDPYLAAALSVAYTLGLQGTDLTTGVIATAKHFVGYGMAQGGINMSAAEIGARTIRDLFAYPVEAAIQVAGLRSVMNSYADIDGVPAGASREILTDLLRGTLGFKGFVTSDYATLEHLVDQQKIARDPAEAGRLALAAGLDTENPVPYAYGGTLAGEVERGSVDPDHLEVAVRRVLRAKFELGLFENPYPTEHIDVRAVAQEGRDLSAELARRSVILARNTGILPLAPSALTVAVIGPHADAPALQFPTYTFPAFREGTLVMSAGELGNMVGVDPGIAGWNSSVFPPISTDDLVRDMHGAASLVESVGRYASRVATARGCTLTRDLDRTELERAVAAARDADVVVLALGGASLWFAGERTEGEGSDSADIALPAAQVRLAEAVVATGIPTVVVLVQGRAYTLPAVVRDAPALLISTYSGAFGPQADADVLFGTTNPSGKLPYSMPRHGGQIPVYHHQKAGSGYRMPLPPGVDQHYLDRPATPLYPFGHGLSYTTFALSDLTLTPTIDTQGAASVSATVSNTGGCAGATVVQLYLRINTSGVTRPAQQLAGFARVDIDAGMSRRVTFRVSATQLGYTNLARDFAVEPARVDVYLGLDAHDRQLEGGFKVTGAPRILSSAERSFFSDADVTDV
;
A
#
# COMPACT_ATOMS: atom_id res chain seq x y z
N MET A 1 -8.56 -5.77 47.79
CA MET A 1 -8.08 -5.08 46.58
C MET A 1 -8.41 -3.61 46.75
N SER A 2 -7.46 -2.69 46.67
CA SER A 2 -7.77 -1.25 46.71
C SER A 2 -8.64 -0.92 45.49
N GLN A 3 -9.63 -0.07 45.65
CA GLN A 3 -10.60 0.32 44.60
C GLN A 3 -9.98 1.02 43.38
N ASN A 4 -8.67 0.97 43.16
CA ASN A 4 -7.93 1.69 42.14
C ASN A 4 -6.71 0.91 41.62
N ASP A 5 -6.89 -0.36 41.24
CA ASP A 5 -5.82 -1.18 40.60
C ASP A 5 -6.00 -1.15 39.07
N TYR A 6 -4.95 -0.77 38.29
CA TYR A 6 -4.99 -0.79 36.83
C TYR A 6 -5.22 -2.21 36.26
N ARG A 7 -5.05 -3.24 37.09
CA ARG A 7 -5.32 -4.66 36.71
C ARG A 7 -6.80 -5.02 36.73
N ASP A 8 -7.66 -4.12 37.28
CA ASP A 8 -9.10 -4.35 37.29
C ASP A 8 -9.68 -4.21 35.87
N ALA A 9 -10.00 -5.32 35.23
CA ALA A 9 -10.58 -5.37 33.88
C ALA A 9 -12.00 -4.74 33.79
N GLY A 10 -12.64 -4.45 34.92
CA GLY A 10 -13.92 -3.72 34.96
C GLY A 10 -13.78 -2.21 34.72
N LEU A 11 -12.56 -1.68 34.78
CA LEU A 11 -12.28 -0.27 34.49
C LEU A 11 -12.06 -0.03 32.99
N THR A 12 -12.36 1.19 32.55
CA THR A 12 -12.09 1.57 31.15
C THR A 12 -10.59 1.64 30.87
N ALA A 13 -10.18 1.44 29.60
CA ALA A 13 -8.79 1.52 29.19
C ALA A 13 -8.12 2.86 29.55
N ASP A 14 -8.86 3.99 29.44
CA ASP A 14 -8.36 5.30 29.84
C ASP A 14 -8.06 5.38 31.35
N VAL A 15 -8.96 4.89 32.19
CA VAL A 15 -8.76 4.89 33.65
C VAL A 15 -7.58 3.98 34.03
N ARG A 16 -7.48 2.79 33.41
CA ARG A 16 -6.38 1.86 33.63
C ARG A 16 -5.04 2.45 33.20
N ALA A 17 -5.00 3.14 32.06
CA ALA A 17 -3.80 3.82 31.56
C ALA A 17 -3.35 4.93 32.53
N ASP A 18 -4.29 5.73 33.06
CA ASP A 18 -4.00 6.76 34.05
C ASP A 18 -3.44 6.17 35.36
N LEU A 19 -4.02 5.10 35.85
CA LEU A 19 -3.56 4.43 37.06
C LEU A 19 -2.15 3.86 36.90
N LEU A 20 -1.90 3.14 35.80
CA LEU A 20 -0.59 2.56 35.52
C LEU A 20 0.48 3.66 35.33
N ALA A 21 0.16 4.72 34.58
CA ALA A 21 1.10 5.83 34.34
C ALA A 21 1.53 6.52 35.65
N ARG A 22 0.66 6.60 36.67
CA ARG A 22 1.01 7.13 37.99
C ARG A 22 1.97 6.25 38.78
N GLU A 23 1.98 4.94 38.55
CA GLU A 23 2.87 4.00 39.20
C GLU A 23 4.27 3.93 38.53
N MET A 24 4.38 4.40 37.27
CA MET A 24 5.61 4.39 36.50
C MET A 24 6.58 5.47 36.94
N THR A 25 7.87 5.11 37.01
CA THR A 25 8.96 6.08 37.07
C THR A 25 9.12 6.84 35.76
N VAL A 26 9.83 7.96 35.77
CA VAL A 26 10.14 8.71 34.54
C VAL A 26 10.88 7.84 33.52
N VAL A 27 11.82 7.02 33.96
CA VAL A 27 12.57 6.10 33.11
C VAL A 27 11.62 5.08 32.44
N GLU A 28 10.76 4.42 33.21
CA GLU A 28 9.79 3.46 32.66
C GLU A 28 8.82 4.13 31.68
N LYS A 29 8.35 5.35 31.95
CA LYS A 29 7.54 6.12 31.02
C LYS A 29 8.24 6.36 29.70
N CYS A 30 9.50 6.81 29.75
CA CYS A 30 10.27 7.09 28.55
C CYS A 30 10.55 5.81 27.72
N TYR A 31 10.80 4.68 28.40
CA TYR A 31 10.99 3.41 27.71
C TYR A 31 9.70 2.80 27.17
N GLN A 32 8.51 3.10 27.75
CA GLN A 32 7.24 2.72 27.13
C GLN A 32 7.02 3.36 25.75
N LEU A 33 7.71 4.47 25.48
CA LEU A 33 7.66 5.18 24.20
C LEU A 33 8.74 4.69 23.21
N THR A 34 9.46 3.62 23.50
CA THR A 34 10.50 3.08 22.62
C THR A 34 10.22 1.68 22.15
N ALA A 35 10.76 1.36 20.96
CA ALA A 35 10.92 -0.01 20.52
C ALA A 35 12.35 -0.49 20.81
N VAL A 36 12.49 -1.79 21.04
CA VAL A 36 13.78 -2.50 20.98
C VAL A 36 13.72 -3.52 19.85
N PRO A 37 14.83 -3.70 19.09
CA PRO A 37 14.85 -4.66 18.00
C PRO A 37 14.70 -6.10 18.53
N ALA A 38 13.84 -6.87 17.87
CA ALA A 38 13.63 -8.27 18.26
C ALA A 38 14.91 -9.10 18.20
N TRP A 39 15.84 -8.81 17.30
CA TRP A 39 17.11 -9.52 17.21
C TRP A 39 18.05 -9.27 18.41
N TRP A 40 17.88 -8.17 19.16
CA TRP A 40 18.57 -8.00 20.42
C TRP A 40 18.08 -8.98 21.49
N LEU A 41 16.84 -9.43 21.37
CA LEU A 41 16.15 -10.26 22.35
C LEU A 41 16.10 -11.75 21.99
N ALA A 42 16.19 -12.09 20.71
CA ALA A 42 15.72 -13.39 20.22
C ALA A 42 16.75 -14.24 19.46
N LEU A 43 17.77 -13.65 18.88
CA LEU A 43 18.61 -14.32 17.87
C LEU A 43 19.88 -14.92 18.42
N ALA A 44 20.14 -14.83 19.69
CA ALA A 44 21.17 -15.67 20.29
C ALA A 44 20.54 -17.04 20.65
N ASP A 45 20.77 -18.06 19.83
CA ASP A 45 20.67 -19.45 20.29
C ASP A 45 21.61 -19.56 21.51
N GLY A 46 21.05 -19.58 22.72
CA GLY A 46 21.76 -19.39 23.97
C GLY A 46 21.73 -17.96 24.53
N ALA A 47 20.78 -17.09 24.06
CA ALA A 47 20.55 -15.80 24.71
C ALA A 47 20.35 -16.01 26.20
N ASP A 48 21.29 -15.45 26.97
CA ASP A 48 21.23 -15.45 28.41
C ASP A 48 19.87 -14.88 28.87
N PRO A 49 19.03 -15.67 29.55
CA PRO A 49 17.77 -15.16 30.07
C PRO A 49 17.95 -13.93 30.98
N GLU A 50 19.13 -13.78 31.60
CA GLU A 50 19.49 -12.63 32.42
C GLU A 50 19.71 -11.38 31.54
N GLY A 51 20.38 -11.48 30.40
CA GLY A 51 20.57 -10.36 29.47
C GLY A 51 19.25 -9.84 28.85
N ILE A 52 18.31 -10.73 28.55
CA ILE A 52 16.96 -10.35 28.16
C ILE A 52 16.24 -9.65 29.32
N ALA A 53 16.35 -10.16 30.53
CA ALA A 53 15.72 -9.57 31.72
C ALA A 53 16.26 -8.14 31.97
N ASP A 54 17.57 -7.91 31.89
CA ASP A 54 18.19 -6.60 32.07
C ASP A 54 17.69 -5.56 31.03
N LEU A 55 17.52 -5.99 29.76
CA LEU A 55 16.97 -5.12 28.73
C LEU A 55 15.48 -4.82 29.00
N LEU A 56 14.72 -5.79 29.48
CA LEU A 56 13.30 -5.65 29.79
C LEU A 56 13.03 -4.99 31.14
N GLU A 57 14.02 -4.89 32.04
CA GLU A 57 13.89 -4.21 33.35
C GLU A 57 13.46 -2.74 33.17
N LYS A 58 13.90 -2.10 32.10
CA LYS A 58 13.51 -0.73 31.73
C LYS A 58 12.10 -0.61 31.16
N ALA A 59 11.39 -1.72 30.99
CA ALA A 59 10.04 -1.83 30.47
C ALA A 59 9.82 -1.17 29.10
N PRO A 60 10.56 -1.60 28.03
CA PRO A 60 10.32 -1.07 26.68
C PRO A 60 8.87 -1.32 26.24
N GLY A 61 8.28 -0.33 25.58
CA GLY A 61 6.86 -0.40 25.19
C GLY A 61 6.61 -1.33 24.03
N HIS A 62 7.57 -1.43 23.12
CA HIS A 62 7.41 -2.11 21.85
C HIS A 62 8.62 -3.00 21.53
N VAL A 63 8.38 -4.03 20.69
CA VAL A 63 9.44 -4.78 20.01
C VAL A 63 9.22 -4.63 18.51
N SER A 64 10.29 -4.18 17.83
CA SER A 64 10.23 -3.91 16.41
C SER A 64 10.35 -5.17 15.57
N ASN A 65 9.87 -5.03 14.36
CA ASN A 65 9.76 -6.02 13.32
C ASN A 65 10.89 -7.05 13.29
N PHE A 66 10.50 -8.30 13.23
CA PHE A 66 11.35 -9.41 12.82
C PHE A 66 10.53 -10.47 12.13
N ALA A 67 11.19 -11.26 11.28
CA ALA A 67 10.56 -12.37 10.61
C ALA A 67 11.39 -13.63 10.79
N VAL A 68 10.71 -14.72 11.05
CA VAL A 68 11.31 -16.07 11.09
C VAL A 68 10.60 -16.95 10.08
N ASP A 69 11.21 -18.08 9.77
CA ASP A 69 10.75 -19.00 8.74
C ASP A 69 9.53 -19.86 9.13
N ASP A 70 9.19 -19.90 10.42
CA ASP A 70 8.17 -20.79 10.96
C ASP A 70 7.25 -20.08 11.97
N PRO A 71 5.91 -20.14 11.81
CA PRO A 71 4.96 -19.50 12.71
C PRO A 71 5.01 -20.00 14.15
N ALA A 72 5.29 -21.29 14.36
CA ALA A 72 5.36 -21.87 15.71
C ALA A 72 6.60 -21.36 16.45
N ARG A 73 7.73 -21.26 15.75
CA ARG A 73 8.96 -20.65 16.27
C ARG A 73 8.74 -19.16 16.59
N MET A 74 8.00 -18.43 15.75
CA MET A 74 7.63 -17.04 16.02
C MET A 74 6.86 -16.91 17.34
N ALA A 75 5.83 -17.72 17.53
CA ALA A 75 5.03 -17.72 18.74
C ALA A 75 5.86 -18.10 19.98
N GLU A 76 6.78 -19.05 19.86
CA GLU A 76 7.70 -19.40 20.95
C GLU A 76 8.55 -18.21 21.40
N ILE A 77 9.17 -17.50 20.44
CA ILE A 77 10.02 -16.33 20.71
C ILE A 77 9.20 -15.22 21.37
N VAL A 78 8.06 -14.85 20.77
CA VAL A 78 7.15 -13.84 21.33
C VAL A 78 6.69 -14.22 22.73
N GLY A 79 6.26 -15.47 22.92
CA GLY A 79 5.80 -15.98 24.21
C GLY A 79 6.89 -15.95 25.30
N ARG A 80 8.15 -16.25 24.95
CA ARG A 80 9.28 -16.18 25.88
C ARG A 80 9.57 -14.75 26.32
N ILE A 81 9.62 -13.80 25.38
CA ILE A 81 9.85 -12.38 25.68
C ILE A 81 8.69 -11.84 26.53
N GLN A 82 7.46 -12.13 26.14
CA GLN A 82 6.25 -11.69 26.86
C GLN A 82 6.20 -12.21 28.31
N ARG A 83 6.52 -13.51 28.52
CA ARG A 83 6.60 -14.08 29.89
C ARG A 83 7.64 -13.34 30.73
N THR A 84 8.81 -13.04 30.19
CA THR A 84 9.84 -12.27 30.90
C THR A 84 9.36 -10.86 31.24
N ALA A 85 8.72 -10.16 30.29
CA ALA A 85 8.18 -8.82 30.52
C ALA A 85 7.10 -8.81 31.63
N VAL A 86 6.17 -9.76 31.57
CA VAL A 86 5.02 -9.80 32.49
C VAL A 86 5.40 -10.34 33.88
N GLU A 87 6.26 -11.36 33.94
CA GLU A 87 6.52 -12.08 35.19
C GLU A 87 7.76 -11.59 35.95
N ARG A 88 8.72 -10.92 35.25
CA ARG A 88 10.02 -10.57 35.85
C ARG A 88 10.27 -9.07 35.93
N THR A 89 9.39 -8.22 35.37
CA THR A 89 9.53 -6.77 35.52
C THR A 89 8.64 -6.23 36.64
N ARG A 90 8.98 -5.05 37.18
CA ARG A 90 8.31 -4.48 38.36
C ARG A 90 6.80 -4.28 38.19
N LEU A 91 6.35 -3.81 37.05
CA LEU A 91 4.94 -3.53 36.74
C LEU A 91 4.26 -4.62 35.92
N GLY A 92 5.01 -5.54 35.35
CA GLY A 92 4.47 -6.58 34.48
C GLY A 92 3.76 -6.05 33.25
N VAL A 93 4.26 -4.96 32.66
CA VAL A 93 3.64 -4.34 31.48
C VAL A 93 3.95 -5.20 30.26
N PRO A 94 2.94 -5.73 29.56
CA PRO A 94 3.18 -6.51 28.36
C PRO A 94 3.68 -5.64 27.21
N ILE A 95 4.48 -6.26 26.33
CA ILE A 95 5.11 -5.62 25.17
C ILE A 95 4.16 -5.65 23.98
N LEU A 96 4.09 -4.58 23.21
CA LEU A 96 3.40 -4.53 21.93
C LEU A 96 4.38 -4.87 20.80
N PHE A 97 4.22 -6.04 20.19
CA PHE A 97 5.00 -6.45 19.03
C PHE A 97 4.39 -5.88 17.76
N HIS A 98 5.23 -5.30 16.90
CA HIS A 98 4.79 -4.82 15.59
C HIS A 98 5.58 -5.47 14.43
N ALA A 99 4.94 -5.60 13.28
CA ALA A 99 5.53 -6.13 12.07
C ALA A 99 4.90 -5.51 10.82
N GLU A 100 5.56 -5.73 9.68
CA GLU A 100 5.02 -5.38 8.37
C GLU A 100 3.96 -6.39 7.94
N ALA A 101 2.92 -5.89 7.28
CA ALA A 101 1.81 -6.72 6.80
C ALA A 101 1.15 -6.22 5.50
N LEU A 102 1.87 -5.43 4.69
CA LEU A 102 1.32 -4.82 3.47
C LEU A 102 0.80 -5.86 2.47
N ASN A 103 1.57 -6.93 2.26
CA ASN A 103 1.33 -7.96 1.25
C ASN A 103 1.03 -9.32 1.90
N GLY A 104 0.39 -9.35 3.04
CA GLY A 104 0.31 -10.46 3.98
C GLY A 104 1.23 -10.24 5.16
N TYR A 105 1.07 -11.01 6.23
CA TYR A 105 1.97 -10.94 7.38
C TYR A 105 3.39 -11.33 6.94
N MET A 106 4.37 -10.42 7.13
CA MET A 106 5.74 -10.59 6.67
C MET A 106 6.53 -11.55 7.56
N ALA A 107 6.11 -12.81 7.59
CA ALA A 107 6.83 -13.89 8.25
C ALA A 107 6.71 -15.17 7.44
N GLY A 108 7.67 -16.09 7.60
CA GLY A 108 7.69 -17.37 6.88
C GLY A 108 6.44 -18.22 7.17
N GLY A 109 6.05 -19.05 6.22
CA GLY A 109 4.90 -19.94 6.32
C GLY A 109 3.53 -19.27 6.19
N HIS A 110 3.46 -17.95 5.95
CA HIS A 110 2.21 -17.23 5.72
C HIS A 110 2.02 -16.91 4.23
N VAL A 111 0.75 -16.80 3.79
CA VAL A 111 0.43 -16.47 2.40
C VAL A 111 0.87 -15.05 2.05
N VAL A 112 1.37 -14.89 0.82
CA VAL A 112 1.66 -13.58 0.23
C VAL A 112 0.55 -13.21 -0.75
N PHE A 113 0.04 -11.99 -0.65
CA PHE A 113 -0.98 -11.40 -1.51
C PHE A 113 -0.35 -10.47 -2.55
N PRO A 114 -1.11 -10.06 -3.59
CA PRO A 114 -0.65 -8.98 -4.47
C PRO A 114 -0.27 -7.72 -3.69
N THR A 115 0.70 -6.98 -4.20
CA THR A 115 1.05 -5.66 -3.65
C THR A 115 -0.13 -4.70 -3.61
N ALA A 116 -0.04 -3.65 -2.82
CA ALA A 116 -1.12 -2.66 -2.70
C ALA A 116 -1.58 -2.11 -4.05
N ILE A 117 -0.64 -1.84 -4.98
CA ILE A 117 -0.99 -1.40 -6.34
C ILE A 117 -1.75 -2.49 -7.13
N GLY A 118 -1.46 -3.78 -6.88
CA GLY A 118 -2.20 -4.91 -7.45
C GLY A 118 -3.57 -5.08 -6.79
N LEU A 119 -3.66 -4.92 -5.48
CA LEU A 119 -4.95 -4.88 -4.78
C LEU A 119 -5.83 -3.76 -5.33
N ALA A 120 -5.25 -2.58 -5.57
CA ALA A 120 -5.96 -1.46 -6.17
C ALA A 120 -6.43 -1.76 -7.59
N ALA A 121 -5.62 -2.47 -8.39
CA ALA A 121 -6.02 -2.90 -9.73
C ALA A 121 -7.23 -3.86 -9.74
N SER A 122 -7.48 -4.57 -8.63
CA SER A 122 -8.66 -5.44 -8.49
C SER A 122 -9.98 -4.67 -8.28
N TRP A 123 -9.93 -3.45 -7.74
CA TRP A 123 -11.09 -2.64 -7.33
C TRP A 123 -12.08 -3.41 -6.44
N SER A 124 -11.56 -4.26 -5.55
CA SER A 124 -12.34 -5.20 -4.71
C SER A 124 -12.07 -4.91 -3.22
N ALA A 125 -12.75 -3.89 -2.67
CA ALA A 125 -12.58 -3.51 -1.27
C ALA A 125 -13.02 -4.62 -0.31
N ASP A 126 -14.05 -5.38 -0.68
CA ASP A 126 -14.54 -6.55 0.04
C ASP A 126 -13.47 -7.63 0.23
N LEU A 127 -12.74 -7.97 -0.84
CA LEU A 127 -11.66 -8.96 -0.76
C LEU A 127 -10.43 -8.42 -0.01
N VAL A 128 -10.19 -7.11 -0.03
CA VAL A 128 -9.14 -6.49 0.77
C VAL A 128 -9.49 -6.55 2.27
N GLU A 129 -10.75 -6.37 2.64
CA GLU A 129 -11.21 -6.54 4.02
C GLU A 129 -11.07 -8.01 4.47
N GLU A 130 -11.47 -8.98 3.64
CA GLU A 130 -11.29 -10.42 3.92
C GLU A 130 -9.81 -10.79 4.07
N MET A 131 -8.96 -10.26 3.19
CA MET A 131 -7.50 -10.43 3.27
C MET A 131 -6.95 -9.90 4.61
N ALA A 132 -7.35 -8.69 5.00
CA ALA A 132 -6.89 -8.07 6.24
C ALA A 132 -7.41 -8.81 7.48
N ASP A 133 -8.63 -9.37 7.45
CA ASP A 133 -9.15 -10.24 8.50
C ASP A 133 -8.32 -11.53 8.64
N LEU A 134 -7.91 -12.13 7.54
CA LEU A 134 -7.00 -13.28 7.59
C LEU A 134 -5.65 -12.89 8.19
N ILE A 135 -5.05 -11.78 7.77
CA ILE A 135 -3.79 -11.26 8.31
C ILE A 135 -3.92 -11.03 9.83
N ARG A 136 -5.03 -10.43 10.27
CA ARG A 136 -5.36 -10.26 11.69
C ARG A 136 -5.29 -11.57 12.47
N ARG A 137 -5.94 -12.62 11.97
CA ARG A 137 -5.95 -13.94 12.61
C ARG A 137 -4.55 -14.57 12.67
N GLN A 138 -3.77 -14.42 11.60
CA GLN A 138 -2.40 -14.93 11.53
C GLN A 138 -1.48 -14.21 12.52
N MET A 139 -1.51 -12.86 12.55
CA MET A 139 -0.69 -12.06 13.46
C MET A 139 -1.05 -12.29 14.93
N ARG A 140 -2.34 -12.33 15.26
CA ARG A 140 -2.78 -12.64 16.64
C ARG A 140 -2.32 -14.00 17.13
N ARG A 141 -2.34 -14.98 16.26
CA ARG A 141 -1.91 -16.36 16.59
C ARG A 141 -0.47 -16.41 17.10
N VAL A 142 0.39 -15.59 16.54
CA VAL A 142 1.81 -15.48 16.94
C VAL A 142 2.09 -14.36 17.95
N GLY A 143 1.07 -13.61 18.39
CA GLY A 143 1.19 -12.56 19.40
C GLY A 143 1.74 -11.22 18.89
N VAL A 144 1.73 -10.98 17.58
CA VAL A 144 2.09 -9.69 16.96
C VAL A 144 0.81 -8.88 16.76
N LEU A 145 0.65 -7.78 17.50
CA LEU A 145 -0.65 -7.11 17.65
C LEU A 145 -0.70 -5.70 17.06
N GLN A 146 0.35 -5.28 16.35
CA GLN A 146 0.36 -4.06 15.55
C GLN A 146 0.96 -4.36 14.17
N ALA A 147 0.25 -3.95 13.13
CA ALA A 147 0.74 -3.99 11.76
C ALA A 147 1.15 -2.58 11.32
N LEU A 148 2.34 -2.43 10.72
CA LEU A 148 2.80 -1.19 10.10
C LEU A 148 2.20 -1.05 8.69
N SER A 149 0.88 -1.16 8.60
CA SER A 149 0.06 -1.14 7.39
C SER A 149 -1.38 -0.75 7.71
N PRO A 150 -2.16 -0.26 6.71
CA PRO A 150 -1.83 -0.15 5.28
C PRO A 150 -1.01 1.11 4.95
N ASN A 151 -0.35 1.09 3.77
CA ASN A 151 0.18 2.30 3.17
C ASN A 151 -0.97 3.12 2.57
N MET A 152 -1.18 4.33 3.06
CA MET A 152 -2.26 5.24 2.65
C MET A 152 -1.77 6.42 1.80
N ASP A 153 -0.52 6.35 1.33
CA ASP A 153 0.03 7.39 0.46
C ASP A 153 -0.73 7.47 -0.86
N VAL A 154 -1.10 8.67 -1.25
CA VAL A 154 -1.56 8.97 -2.62
C VAL A 154 -0.33 9.31 -3.45
N THR A 155 -0.05 8.51 -4.49
CA THR A 155 1.19 8.58 -5.24
C THR A 155 0.98 9.25 -6.59
N LEU A 156 1.55 10.43 -6.78
CA LEU A 156 1.39 11.21 -8.02
C LEU A 156 2.65 11.20 -8.91
N ASP A 157 3.79 10.75 -8.38
CA ASP A 157 5.06 10.70 -9.10
C ASP A 157 5.56 9.25 -9.25
N PRO A 158 5.51 8.66 -10.45
CA PRO A 158 5.95 7.30 -10.69
C PRO A 158 7.48 7.10 -10.64
N ARG A 159 8.26 8.16 -10.45
CA ARG A 159 9.72 8.06 -10.22
C ARG A 159 10.04 7.52 -8.84
N TRP A 160 9.14 7.72 -7.87
CA TRP A 160 9.29 7.18 -6.52
C TRP A 160 9.29 5.65 -6.51
N GLY A 161 10.28 5.04 -5.86
CA GLY A 161 10.44 3.59 -5.85
C GLY A 161 9.34 2.82 -5.10
N ARG A 162 8.63 3.48 -4.17
CA ARG A 162 7.62 2.87 -3.30
C ARG A 162 6.18 2.92 -3.85
N VAL A 163 5.99 3.26 -5.14
CA VAL A 163 4.65 3.31 -5.76
C VAL A 163 3.88 2.00 -5.55
N HIS A 164 4.53 0.84 -5.68
CA HIS A 164 3.90 -0.47 -5.55
C HIS A 164 3.30 -0.73 -4.15
N GLU A 165 3.78 -0.02 -3.12
CA GLU A 165 3.29 -0.14 -1.75
C GLU A 165 1.97 0.63 -1.53
N SER A 166 1.60 1.53 -2.44
CA SER A 166 0.43 2.40 -2.36
C SER A 166 -0.73 1.88 -3.21
N TYR A 167 -1.93 2.40 -2.97
CA TYR A 167 -3.11 2.12 -3.79
C TYR A 167 -3.23 3.02 -5.03
N GLY A 168 -2.17 3.75 -5.39
CA GLY A 168 -2.06 4.55 -6.61
C GLY A 168 -2.36 6.02 -6.46
N GLU A 169 -2.86 6.63 -7.54
CA GLU A 169 -2.96 8.09 -7.64
C GLU A 169 -4.25 8.68 -7.06
N ASP A 170 -5.29 7.88 -6.87
CA ASP A 170 -6.62 8.39 -6.54
C ASP A 170 -6.91 8.33 -5.04
N PRO A 171 -7.25 9.46 -4.38
CA PRO A 171 -7.51 9.50 -2.95
C PRO A 171 -8.77 8.74 -2.52
N TYR A 172 -9.80 8.66 -3.38
CA TYR A 172 -11.03 7.94 -3.09
C TYR A 172 -10.79 6.41 -3.11
N LEU A 173 -10.15 5.90 -4.16
CA LEU A 173 -9.80 4.48 -4.25
C LEU A 173 -8.84 4.08 -3.12
N ALA A 174 -7.81 4.90 -2.86
CA ALA A 174 -6.89 4.67 -1.75
C ALA A 174 -7.64 4.64 -0.40
N ALA A 175 -8.57 5.56 -0.18
CA ALA A 175 -9.38 5.59 1.04
C ALA A 175 -10.28 4.35 1.17
N ALA A 176 -10.96 3.94 0.09
CA ALA A 176 -11.86 2.78 0.11
C ALA A 176 -11.12 1.49 0.51
N LEU A 177 -9.95 1.25 -0.10
CA LEU A 177 -9.15 0.07 0.19
C LEU A 177 -8.46 0.17 1.56
N SER A 178 -8.00 1.36 1.96
CA SER A 178 -7.42 1.59 3.29
C SER A 178 -8.41 1.38 4.42
N VAL A 179 -9.65 1.83 4.24
CA VAL A 179 -10.73 1.61 5.20
C VAL A 179 -11.07 0.13 5.30
N ALA A 180 -11.23 -0.57 4.17
CA ALA A 180 -11.47 -2.00 4.12
C ALA A 180 -10.35 -2.79 4.82
N TYR A 181 -9.10 -2.47 4.53
CA TYR A 181 -7.94 -3.07 5.19
C TYR A 181 -7.96 -2.82 6.71
N THR A 182 -8.24 -1.58 7.14
CA THR A 182 -8.29 -1.22 8.57
C THR A 182 -9.41 -1.94 9.31
N LEU A 183 -10.60 -2.05 8.70
CA LEU A 183 -11.74 -2.78 9.25
C LEU A 183 -11.43 -4.26 9.43
N GLY A 184 -10.90 -4.92 8.42
CA GLY A 184 -10.51 -6.33 8.49
C GLY A 184 -9.43 -6.58 9.53
N LEU A 185 -8.42 -5.72 9.62
CA LEU A 185 -7.31 -5.89 10.55
C LEU A 185 -7.70 -5.59 12.00
N GLN A 186 -8.44 -4.51 12.27
CA GLN A 186 -8.85 -4.16 13.62
C GLN A 186 -10.08 -4.95 14.10
N GLY A 187 -10.92 -5.42 13.17
CA GLY A 187 -12.18 -6.08 13.48
C GLY A 187 -13.16 -5.12 14.19
N THR A 188 -14.25 -5.68 14.69
CA THR A 188 -15.27 -4.94 15.45
C THR A 188 -14.93 -4.82 16.96
N ASP A 189 -14.04 -5.68 17.45
CA ASP A 189 -13.55 -5.71 18.83
C ASP A 189 -12.02 -5.83 18.81
N LEU A 190 -11.35 -4.78 19.29
CA LEU A 190 -9.90 -4.72 19.26
C LEU A 190 -9.24 -5.76 20.16
N THR A 191 -9.94 -6.31 21.16
CA THR A 191 -9.43 -7.43 21.98
C THR A 191 -9.19 -8.69 21.16
N THR A 192 -9.82 -8.81 19.97
CA THR A 192 -9.57 -9.84 18.95
C THR A 192 -8.92 -9.25 17.69
N GLY A 193 -8.65 -7.95 17.67
CA GLY A 193 -8.08 -7.20 16.56
C GLY A 193 -6.55 -7.11 16.59
N VAL A 194 -6.00 -6.52 15.55
CA VAL A 194 -4.61 -6.06 15.44
C VAL A 194 -4.64 -4.58 15.09
N ILE A 195 -3.83 -3.76 15.73
CA ILE A 195 -3.77 -2.32 15.44
C ILE A 195 -3.25 -2.11 14.03
N ALA A 196 -4.05 -1.44 13.20
CA ALA A 196 -3.60 -0.91 11.91
C ALA A 196 -2.82 0.39 12.12
N THR A 197 -1.74 0.57 11.36
CA THR A 197 -0.94 1.80 11.35
C THR A 197 -0.98 2.41 9.96
N ALA A 198 -1.69 3.54 9.84
CA ALA A 198 -1.68 4.30 8.58
C ALA A 198 -0.30 4.90 8.32
N LYS A 199 0.26 4.67 7.14
CA LYS A 199 1.54 5.22 6.74
C LYS A 199 1.50 5.75 5.32
N HIS A 200 2.27 6.78 4.97
CA HIS A 200 3.07 7.61 5.87
C HIS A 200 2.44 9.00 5.98
N PHE A 201 2.09 9.47 7.15
CA PHE A 201 1.38 10.73 7.34
C PHE A 201 2.37 11.92 7.38
N VAL A 202 2.41 12.82 6.35
CA VAL A 202 1.54 12.95 5.20
C VAL A 202 2.33 13.44 3.96
N GLY A 203 1.82 13.15 2.78
CA GLY A 203 2.33 13.74 1.52
C GLY A 203 3.58 13.06 0.94
N TYR A 204 3.98 11.92 1.44
CA TYR A 204 5.22 11.22 1.05
C TYR A 204 5.24 10.80 -0.43
N GLY A 205 4.09 10.44 -1.00
CA GLY A 205 3.97 10.10 -2.43
C GLY A 205 4.11 11.28 -3.40
N MET A 206 4.47 12.49 -2.90
CA MET A 206 4.73 13.71 -3.69
C MET A 206 6.10 14.32 -3.39
N ALA A 207 7.06 13.48 -3.02
CA ALA A 207 8.44 13.88 -2.76
C ALA A 207 9.08 14.55 -3.99
N GLN A 208 9.89 15.59 -3.78
CA GLN A 208 10.56 16.32 -4.86
C GLN A 208 11.43 15.41 -5.72
N GLY A 209 11.25 15.50 -7.03
CA GLY A 209 11.97 14.67 -7.99
C GLY A 209 11.60 13.19 -7.96
N GLY A 210 10.60 12.77 -7.17
CA GLY A 210 10.29 11.38 -6.90
C GLY A 210 11.37 10.67 -6.06
N ILE A 211 12.22 11.44 -5.34
CA ILE A 211 13.31 10.89 -4.55
C ILE A 211 12.81 10.57 -3.14
N ASN A 212 13.08 9.36 -2.70
CA ASN A 212 12.71 8.92 -1.36
C ASN A 212 13.27 9.85 -0.28
N MET A 213 12.47 10.19 0.73
CA MET A 213 12.82 11.07 1.85
C MET A 213 13.08 12.54 1.49
N SER A 214 12.86 12.98 0.25
CA SER A 214 12.96 14.38 -0.09
C SER A 214 11.75 15.18 0.37
N ALA A 215 11.89 16.53 0.36
CA ALA A 215 10.81 17.44 0.73
C ALA A 215 9.54 17.22 -0.12
N ALA A 216 8.39 17.47 0.48
CA ALA A 216 7.09 17.47 -0.17
C ALA A 216 6.48 18.88 -0.14
N GLU A 217 6.77 19.69 -1.15
CA GLU A 217 6.30 21.07 -1.25
C GLU A 217 4.82 21.13 -1.60
N ILE A 218 3.96 20.91 -0.62
CA ILE A 218 2.53 20.76 -0.79
C ILE A 218 1.78 21.82 0.00
N GLY A 219 0.90 22.56 -0.65
CA GLY A 219 0.05 23.55 0.05
C GLY A 219 -0.99 22.91 0.97
N ALA A 220 -1.27 23.55 2.11
CA ALA A 220 -2.14 23.02 3.17
C ALA A 220 -3.54 22.54 2.70
N ARG A 221 -4.16 23.19 1.67
CA ARG A 221 -5.42 22.68 1.08
C ARG A 221 -5.22 21.33 0.39
N THR A 222 -4.15 21.18 -0.35
CA THR A 222 -3.85 19.92 -1.05
C THR A 222 -3.54 18.81 -0.05
N ILE A 223 -2.84 19.13 1.04
CA ILE A 223 -2.65 18.18 2.16
C ILE A 223 -4.00 17.72 2.68
N ARG A 224 -4.89 18.67 3.04
CA ARG A 224 -6.18 18.37 3.65
C ARG A 224 -7.15 17.64 2.72
N ASP A 225 -7.26 18.09 1.45
CA ASP A 225 -8.28 17.61 0.51
C ASP A 225 -7.84 16.36 -0.26
N LEU A 226 -6.54 16.07 -0.32
CA LEU A 226 -5.98 14.99 -1.14
C LEU A 226 -5.20 13.98 -0.29
N PHE A 227 -4.06 14.38 0.28
CA PHE A 227 -3.14 13.44 0.92
C PHE A 227 -3.59 12.94 2.29
N ALA A 228 -4.30 13.77 3.05
CA ALA A 228 -4.89 13.36 4.33
C ALA A 228 -6.23 12.62 4.18
N TYR A 229 -6.84 12.63 2.99
CA TYR A 229 -8.17 12.05 2.75
C TYR A 229 -8.27 10.56 3.12
N PRO A 230 -7.34 9.66 2.72
CA PRO A 230 -7.42 8.25 3.09
C PRO A 230 -7.30 8.03 4.59
N VAL A 231 -6.40 8.77 5.26
CA VAL A 231 -6.20 8.67 6.71
C VAL A 231 -7.42 9.20 7.47
N GLU A 232 -8.00 10.32 7.03
CA GLU A 232 -9.24 10.86 7.61
C GLU A 232 -10.40 9.86 7.49
N ALA A 233 -10.56 9.24 6.31
CA ALA A 233 -11.58 8.21 6.10
C ALA A 233 -11.36 7.02 7.05
N ALA A 234 -10.14 6.54 7.20
CA ALA A 234 -9.82 5.44 8.11
C ALA A 234 -10.07 5.81 9.60
N ILE A 235 -9.78 7.04 10.00
CA ILE A 235 -10.10 7.54 11.35
C ILE A 235 -11.61 7.53 11.60
N GLN A 236 -12.38 8.09 10.66
CA GLN A 236 -13.81 8.34 10.88
C GLN A 236 -14.68 7.09 10.65
N VAL A 237 -14.30 6.23 9.70
CA VAL A 237 -15.09 5.06 9.30
C VAL A 237 -14.62 3.78 9.99
N ALA A 238 -13.29 3.58 10.10
CA ALA A 238 -12.71 2.35 10.64
C ALA A 238 -12.11 2.51 12.05
N GLY A 239 -12.15 3.69 12.63
CA GLY A 239 -11.62 3.92 13.98
C GLY A 239 -10.13 3.63 14.12
N LEU A 240 -9.32 4.05 13.14
CA LEU A 240 -7.88 3.84 13.09
C LEU A 240 -7.17 4.13 14.42
N ARG A 241 -6.26 3.23 14.85
CA ARG A 241 -5.60 3.29 16.17
C ARG A 241 -4.14 3.74 16.16
N SER A 242 -3.45 3.64 15.05
CA SER A 242 -2.06 4.10 14.93
C SER A 242 -1.80 4.83 13.62
N VAL A 243 -0.90 5.80 13.65
CA VAL A 243 -0.42 6.55 12.48
C VAL A 243 1.09 6.62 12.55
N MET A 244 1.78 6.44 11.41
CA MET A 244 3.21 6.60 11.24
C MET A 244 3.49 7.88 10.46
N ASN A 245 4.44 8.72 10.93
CA ASN A 245 4.81 9.94 10.21
C ASN A 245 5.53 9.63 8.89
N SER A 246 5.41 10.57 7.93
CA SER A 246 6.27 10.60 6.73
C SER A 246 7.69 11.04 7.08
N TYR A 247 8.67 10.61 6.28
CA TYR A 247 10.03 11.15 6.33
C TYR A 247 10.17 12.55 5.72
N ALA A 248 9.21 12.93 4.86
CA ALA A 248 9.27 14.22 4.16
C ALA A 248 9.15 15.39 5.13
N ASP A 249 9.83 16.47 4.79
CA ASP A 249 9.50 17.78 5.33
C ASP A 249 8.48 18.50 4.44
N ILE A 250 7.63 19.31 5.07
CA ILE A 250 6.60 20.11 4.42
C ILE A 250 6.83 21.56 4.83
N ASP A 251 7.01 22.43 3.83
CA ASP A 251 7.32 23.85 4.07
C ASP A 251 8.54 24.02 5.01
N GLY A 252 9.56 23.15 4.85
CA GLY A 252 10.80 23.15 5.60
C GLY A 252 10.69 22.56 7.02
N VAL A 253 9.56 21.95 7.42
CA VAL A 253 9.40 21.31 8.74
C VAL A 253 9.20 19.81 8.58
N PRO A 254 10.12 18.96 9.10
CA PRO A 254 9.95 17.50 9.05
C PRO A 254 8.64 17.05 9.71
N ALA A 255 7.93 16.15 9.06
CA ALA A 255 6.63 15.66 9.54
C ALA A 255 6.73 15.08 10.97
N GLY A 256 7.84 14.36 11.29
CA GLY A 256 8.07 13.79 12.63
C GLY A 256 8.29 14.82 13.74
N ALA A 257 8.57 16.08 13.40
CA ALA A 257 8.75 17.20 14.35
C ALA A 257 7.72 18.34 14.13
N SER A 258 6.70 18.13 13.29
CA SER A 258 5.71 19.15 12.95
C SER A 258 4.47 19.06 13.84
N ARG A 259 4.32 20.02 14.76
CA ARG A 259 3.11 20.15 15.55
C ARG A 259 1.87 20.42 14.68
N GLU A 260 2.03 21.22 13.62
CA GLU A 260 0.96 21.51 12.67
C GLU A 260 0.40 20.21 12.04
N ILE A 261 1.29 19.27 11.70
CA ILE A 261 0.90 18.00 11.08
C ILE A 261 0.37 17.00 12.12
N LEU A 262 1.15 16.69 13.17
CA LEU A 262 0.84 15.60 14.09
C LEU A 262 -0.18 15.96 15.17
N THR A 263 -0.29 17.24 15.51
CA THR A 263 -1.23 17.70 16.55
C THR A 263 -2.40 18.46 15.95
N ASP A 264 -2.15 19.56 15.24
CA ASP A 264 -3.22 20.48 14.86
C ASP A 264 -4.05 19.89 13.69
N LEU A 265 -3.41 19.29 12.68
CA LEU A 265 -4.12 18.60 11.61
C LEU A 265 -4.63 17.23 12.07
N LEU A 266 -3.73 16.30 12.40
CA LEU A 266 -4.09 14.89 12.65
C LEU A 266 -5.08 14.74 13.82
N ARG A 267 -4.80 15.37 14.96
CA ARG A 267 -5.63 15.24 16.17
C ARG A 267 -6.72 16.28 16.24
N GLY A 268 -6.38 17.54 15.99
CA GLY A 268 -7.32 18.66 16.08
C GLY A 268 -8.37 18.66 14.99
N THR A 269 -7.93 18.53 13.73
CA THR A 269 -8.82 18.63 12.56
C THR A 269 -9.43 17.29 12.18
N LEU A 270 -8.60 16.23 12.04
CA LEU A 270 -9.07 14.91 11.60
C LEU A 270 -9.66 14.06 12.74
N GLY A 271 -9.46 14.46 14.00
CA GLY A 271 -10.08 13.82 15.18
C GLY A 271 -9.40 12.52 15.63
N PHE A 272 -8.14 12.28 15.25
CA PHE A 272 -7.39 11.07 15.62
C PHE A 272 -7.22 10.93 17.14
N LYS A 273 -7.53 9.74 17.68
CA LYS A 273 -7.47 9.43 19.11
C LYS A 273 -6.40 8.42 19.50
N GLY A 274 -5.77 7.75 18.51
CA GLY A 274 -4.75 6.74 18.75
C GLY A 274 -3.37 7.33 19.08
N PHE A 275 -2.33 6.51 18.94
CA PHE A 275 -0.94 6.95 19.10
C PHE A 275 -0.23 7.11 17.76
N VAL A 276 0.75 8.02 17.73
CA VAL A 276 1.63 8.22 16.57
C VAL A 276 2.94 7.50 16.82
N THR A 277 3.27 6.58 15.93
CA THR A 277 4.55 5.87 15.94
C THR A 277 5.50 6.50 14.92
N SER A 278 6.79 6.58 15.24
CA SER A 278 7.76 7.05 14.24
C SER A 278 7.92 6.04 13.11
N ASP A 279 8.20 6.52 11.91
CA ASP A 279 8.91 5.68 10.95
C ASP A 279 10.34 5.42 11.44
N TYR A 280 11.01 4.40 10.93
CA TYR A 280 12.30 3.94 11.41
C TYR A 280 13.35 5.03 11.26
N ALA A 281 14.13 5.27 12.35
CA ALA A 281 15.15 6.32 12.41
C ALA A 281 14.66 7.77 12.16
N THR A 282 13.35 8.06 12.26
CA THR A 282 12.84 9.43 12.09
C THR A 282 13.61 10.44 12.94
N LEU A 283 13.85 10.13 14.23
CA LEU A 283 14.49 11.07 15.15
C LEU A 283 15.98 11.23 14.85
N GLU A 284 16.63 10.21 14.35
CA GLU A 284 18.00 10.22 13.86
C GLU A 284 18.15 11.15 12.64
N HIS A 285 17.17 11.10 11.72
CA HIS A 285 17.13 11.97 10.55
C HIS A 285 16.96 13.45 10.89
N LEU A 286 16.30 13.80 12.00
CA LEU A 286 16.22 15.18 12.48
C LEU A 286 17.61 15.75 12.78
N VAL A 287 18.57 14.89 13.22
CA VAL A 287 19.96 15.27 13.52
C VAL A 287 20.84 15.18 12.28
N ASP A 288 20.81 14.03 11.57
CA ASP A 288 21.82 13.68 10.58
C ASP A 288 21.51 14.12 9.17
N GLN A 289 20.25 14.16 8.78
CA GLN A 289 19.81 14.52 7.43
C GLN A 289 19.17 15.91 7.39
N GLN A 290 18.09 16.11 8.14
CA GLN A 290 17.28 17.32 8.11
C GLN A 290 17.92 18.47 8.91
N LYS A 291 18.89 18.19 9.78
CA LYS A 291 19.72 19.17 10.51
C LYS A 291 18.92 20.19 11.33
N ILE A 292 17.73 19.83 11.82
CA ILE A 292 16.92 20.71 12.67
C ILE A 292 17.17 20.50 14.17
N ALA A 293 17.81 19.39 14.55
CA ALA A 293 18.23 19.10 15.91
C ALA A 293 19.76 19.00 15.98
N ARG A 294 20.36 19.44 17.07
CA ARG A 294 21.82 19.40 17.31
C ARG A 294 22.29 18.03 17.76
N ASP A 295 21.44 17.32 18.48
CA ASP A 295 21.73 16.07 19.16
C ASP A 295 20.44 15.25 19.40
N PRO A 296 20.55 13.98 19.82
CA PRO A 296 19.39 13.14 20.12
C PRO A 296 18.43 13.74 21.16
N ALA A 297 18.97 14.45 22.16
CA ALA A 297 18.14 15.05 23.21
C ALA A 297 17.23 16.15 22.65
N GLU A 298 17.74 16.99 21.75
CA GLU A 298 16.94 18.01 21.08
C GLU A 298 15.91 17.38 20.12
N ALA A 299 16.31 16.36 19.37
CA ALA A 299 15.41 15.61 18.48
C ALA A 299 14.22 15.02 19.26
N GLY A 300 14.49 14.37 20.40
CA GLY A 300 13.46 13.83 21.29
C GLY A 300 12.47 14.89 21.81
N ARG A 301 12.99 16.05 22.21
CA ARG A 301 12.13 17.16 22.68
C ARG A 301 11.25 17.70 21.57
N LEU A 302 11.78 17.92 20.36
CA LEU A 302 11.03 18.42 19.21
C LEU A 302 9.93 17.44 18.81
N ALA A 303 10.26 16.17 18.67
CA ALA A 303 9.34 15.12 18.25
C ALA A 303 8.20 14.93 19.27
N LEU A 304 8.53 14.83 20.58
CA LEU A 304 7.51 14.67 21.62
C LEU A 304 6.56 15.88 21.70
N ALA A 305 7.11 17.09 21.62
CA ALA A 305 6.33 18.33 21.61
C ALA A 305 5.43 18.45 20.37
N ALA A 306 5.84 17.88 19.23
CA ALA A 306 5.03 17.81 18.02
C ALA A 306 3.86 16.82 18.12
N GLY A 307 3.95 15.82 19.03
CA GLY A 307 2.92 14.80 19.25
C GLY A 307 3.28 13.42 18.69
N LEU A 308 4.57 13.15 18.43
CA LEU A 308 5.11 11.83 18.13
C LEU A 308 5.19 11.02 19.43
N ASP A 309 4.42 9.94 19.54
CA ASP A 309 4.27 9.21 20.79
C ASP A 309 5.33 8.11 20.97
N THR A 310 5.76 7.41 19.90
CA THR A 310 6.75 6.32 20.03
C THR A 310 7.87 6.41 19.02
N GLU A 311 9.07 5.95 19.42
CA GLU A 311 10.28 5.90 18.60
C GLU A 311 10.61 4.47 18.16
N ASN A 312 10.91 4.28 16.87
CA ASN A 312 11.34 3.03 16.25
C ASN A 312 12.61 3.21 15.40
N PRO A 313 13.42 2.15 15.18
CA PRO A 313 13.32 0.79 15.73
C PRO A 313 14.12 0.63 17.02
N VAL A 314 14.86 1.64 17.43
CA VAL A 314 15.78 1.65 18.57
C VAL A 314 15.59 2.91 19.42
N PRO A 315 15.94 2.87 20.72
CA PRO A 315 15.87 4.05 21.60
C PRO A 315 17.05 5.00 21.35
N TYR A 316 16.98 5.83 20.33
CA TYR A 316 18.01 6.82 20.00
C TYR A 316 17.81 8.13 20.77
N ALA A 317 16.63 8.71 20.70
CA ALA A 317 16.30 10.00 21.30
C ALA A 317 15.34 9.87 22.49
N TYR A 318 14.50 8.84 22.52
CA TYR A 318 13.65 8.52 23.66
C TYR A 318 14.39 7.63 24.67
N GLY A 319 13.68 6.91 25.51
CA GLY A 319 14.27 6.05 26.55
C GLY A 319 15.13 6.85 27.52
N GLY A 320 16.38 6.43 27.72
CA GLY A 320 17.29 7.06 28.69
C GLY A 320 17.65 8.50 28.37
N THR A 321 17.78 8.86 27.09
CA THR A 321 18.07 10.22 26.64
C THR A 321 16.92 11.16 27.04
N LEU A 322 15.68 10.81 26.73
CA LEU A 322 14.50 11.59 27.08
C LEU A 322 14.31 11.66 28.60
N ALA A 323 14.55 10.57 29.33
CA ALA A 323 14.46 10.57 30.79
C ALA A 323 15.39 11.62 31.43
N GLY A 324 16.63 11.71 30.94
CA GLY A 324 17.56 12.74 31.38
C GLY A 324 17.10 14.17 31.08
N GLU A 325 16.38 14.40 29.96
CA GLU A 325 15.82 15.71 29.62
C GLU A 325 14.63 16.07 30.53
N VAL A 326 13.78 15.09 30.87
CA VAL A 326 12.68 15.29 31.82
C VAL A 326 13.22 15.64 33.21
N GLU A 327 14.25 14.92 33.69
CA GLU A 327 14.88 15.19 35.00
C GLU A 327 15.54 16.57 35.05
N ARG A 328 16.06 17.07 33.94
CA ARG A 328 16.60 18.44 33.82
C ARG A 328 15.53 19.51 33.70
N GLY A 329 14.25 19.14 33.55
CA GLY A 329 13.16 20.07 33.33
C GLY A 329 13.16 20.72 31.94
N SER A 330 13.81 20.10 30.96
CA SER A 330 13.89 20.58 29.57
C SER A 330 12.69 20.13 28.72
N VAL A 331 11.86 19.25 29.25
CA VAL A 331 10.66 18.71 28.61
C VAL A 331 9.44 19.07 29.45
N ASP A 332 8.35 19.52 28.81
CA ASP A 332 7.07 19.67 29.48
C ASP A 332 6.55 18.29 29.90
N PRO A 333 6.39 18.02 31.20
CA PRO A 333 5.95 16.71 31.66
C PRO A 333 4.58 16.29 31.12
N ASP A 334 3.71 17.22 30.76
CA ASP A 334 2.39 16.90 30.19
C ASP A 334 2.52 16.22 28.81
N HIS A 335 3.52 16.54 28.00
CA HIS A 335 3.77 15.87 26.74
C HIS A 335 4.12 14.39 26.94
N LEU A 336 4.98 14.09 27.94
CA LEU A 336 5.33 12.71 28.29
C LEU A 336 4.11 11.94 28.80
N GLU A 337 3.35 12.52 29.74
CA GLU A 337 2.18 11.89 30.32
C GLU A 337 1.12 11.55 29.24
N VAL A 338 0.88 12.47 28.32
CA VAL A 338 -0.09 12.28 27.24
C VAL A 338 0.34 11.17 26.29
N ALA A 339 1.62 11.13 25.91
CA ALA A 339 2.15 10.09 25.02
C ALA A 339 2.06 8.70 25.68
N VAL A 340 2.51 8.58 26.92
CA VAL A 340 2.46 7.33 27.70
C VAL A 340 1.02 6.81 27.82
N ARG A 341 0.07 7.68 28.18
CA ARG A 341 -1.35 7.29 28.29
C ARG A 341 -1.93 6.77 26.99
N ARG A 342 -1.58 7.35 25.84
CA ARG A 342 -2.04 6.87 24.53
C ARG A 342 -1.54 5.46 24.22
N VAL A 343 -0.27 5.19 24.48
CA VAL A 343 0.33 3.87 24.29
C VAL A 343 -0.27 2.85 25.25
N LEU A 344 -0.38 3.17 26.55
CA LEU A 344 -0.95 2.26 27.54
C LEU A 344 -2.43 1.98 27.25
N ARG A 345 -3.21 3.01 26.86
CA ARG A 345 -4.60 2.81 26.46
C ARG A 345 -4.73 1.82 25.32
N ALA A 346 -3.90 1.94 24.28
CA ALA A 346 -3.92 1.01 23.16
C ALA A 346 -3.63 -0.44 23.60
N LYS A 347 -2.69 -0.66 24.54
CA LYS A 347 -2.43 -1.98 25.12
C LYS A 347 -3.61 -2.54 25.90
N PHE A 348 -4.34 -1.70 26.65
CA PHE A 348 -5.56 -2.11 27.35
C PHE A 348 -6.71 -2.40 26.38
N GLU A 349 -6.91 -1.55 25.36
CA GLU A 349 -7.92 -1.77 24.31
C GLU A 349 -7.70 -3.08 23.55
N LEU A 350 -6.44 -3.50 23.34
CA LEU A 350 -6.06 -4.78 22.72
C LEU A 350 -6.34 -6.00 23.63
N GLY A 351 -6.68 -5.79 24.91
CA GLY A 351 -6.76 -6.89 25.90
C GLY A 351 -5.40 -7.53 26.20
N LEU A 352 -4.31 -6.78 25.95
CA LEU A 352 -2.96 -7.34 26.04
C LEU A 352 -2.56 -7.67 27.49
N PHE A 353 -3.14 -7.01 28.49
CA PHE A 353 -2.94 -7.33 29.90
C PHE A 353 -3.69 -8.58 30.35
N GLU A 354 -4.84 -8.87 29.74
CA GLU A 354 -5.65 -10.05 30.00
C GLU A 354 -5.15 -11.27 29.26
N ASN A 355 -4.64 -11.07 28.05
CA ASN A 355 -4.18 -12.15 27.18
C ASN A 355 -2.87 -11.76 26.47
N PRO A 356 -1.73 -11.73 27.18
CA PRO A 356 -0.45 -11.28 26.63
C PRO A 356 0.24 -12.33 25.75
N TYR A 357 -0.16 -13.60 25.80
CA TYR A 357 0.59 -14.70 25.20
C TYR A 357 0.05 -15.12 23.83
N PRO A 358 0.92 -15.57 22.91
CA PRO A 358 0.50 -16.17 21.65
C PRO A 358 -0.20 -17.52 21.86
N THR A 359 -0.78 -18.06 20.80
CA THR A 359 -1.40 -19.40 20.80
C THR A 359 -0.35 -20.47 21.10
N GLU A 360 -0.63 -21.38 22.04
CA GLU A 360 0.32 -22.41 22.48
C GLU A 360 0.67 -23.44 21.40
N HIS A 361 -0.29 -23.79 20.54
CA HIS A 361 -0.11 -24.80 19.49
C HIS A 361 -0.53 -24.24 18.14
N ILE A 362 0.40 -24.20 17.20
CA ILE A 362 0.18 -23.73 15.84
C ILE A 362 0.37 -24.89 14.86
N ASP A 363 -0.69 -25.22 14.12
CA ASP A 363 -0.58 -26.12 12.96
C ASP A 363 0.02 -25.36 11.78
N VAL A 364 1.34 -25.47 11.61
CA VAL A 364 2.10 -24.79 10.56
C VAL A 364 1.60 -25.16 9.16
N ARG A 365 1.17 -26.42 8.96
CA ARG A 365 0.65 -26.86 7.66
C ARG A 365 -0.69 -26.22 7.33
N ALA A 366 -1.57 -26.10 8.32
CA ALA A 366 -2.84 -25.41 8.14
C ALA A 366 -2.62 -23.92 7.84
N VAL A 367 -1.72 -23.25 8.58
CA VAL A 367 -1.35 -21.85 8.33
C VAL A 367 -0.86 -21.63 6.90
N ALA A 368 0.00 -22.50 6.39
CA ALA A 368 0.54 -22.39 5.02
C ALA A 368 -0.54 -22.58 3.91
N GLN A 369 -1.70 -23.12 4.23
CA GLN A 369 -2.82 -23.27 3.29
C GLN A 369 -3.86 -22.15 3.41
N GLU A 370 -3.87 -21.42 4.54
CA GLU A 370 -4.84 -20.34 4.76
C GLU A 370 -4.67 -19.21 3.76
N GLY A 371 -5.75 -18.81 3.10
CA GLY A 371 -5.80 -17.65 2.21
C GLY A 371 -5.23 -17.85 0.81
N ARG A 372 -4.79 -19.06 0.43
CA ARG A 372 -4.24 -19.32 -0.91
C ARG A 372 -5.27 -19.06 -2.01
N ASP A 373 -6.52 -19.49 -1.83
CA ASP A 373 -7.60 -19.26 -2.79
C ASP A 373 -7.93 -17.78 -2.92
N LEU A 374 -7.95 -17.05 -1.80
CA LEU A 374 -8.17 -15.60 -1.78
C LEU A 374 -7.02 -14.85 -2.48
N SER A 375 -5.76 -15.24 -2.23
CA SER A 375 -4.59 -14.66 -2.91
C SER A 375 -4.65 -14.94 -4.43
N ALA A 376 -5.01 -16.15 -4.83
CA ALA A 376 -5.18 -16.52 -6.24
C ALA A 376 -6.30 -15.73 -6.92
N GLU A 377 -7.43 -15.50 -6.22
CA GLU A 377 -8.53 -14.68 -6.75
C GLU A 377 -8.13 -13.21 -6.89
N LEU A 378 -7.46 -12.63 -5.87
CA LEU A 378 -6.95 -11.27 -5.95
C LEU A 378 -5.91 -11.13 -7.06
N ALA A 379 -5.03 -12.11 -7.27
CA ALA A 379 -4.08 -12.12 -8.38
C ALA A 379 -4.80 -12.12 -9.73
N ARG A 380 -5.83 -12.96 -9.94
CA ARG A 380 -6.63 -12.96 -11.17
C ARG A 380 -7.33 -11.63 -11.43
N ARG A 381 -7.93 -11.03 -10.39
CA ARG A 381 -8.62 -9.73 -10.51
C ARG A 381 -7.67 -8.56 -10.74
N SER A 382 -6.37 -8.71 -10.42
CA SER A 382 -5.38 -7.66 -10.60
C SER A 382 -4.78 -7.59 -12.01
N VAL A 383 -4.91 -8.63 -12.84
CA VAL A 383 -4.37 -8.64 -14.19
C VAL A 383 -5.13 -7.67 -15.10
N ILE A 384 -4.43 -6.74 -15.72
CA ILE A 384 -4.99 -5.69 -16.56
C ILE A 384 -4.67 -6.00 -18.03
N LEU A 385 -5.69 -6.15 -18.86
CA LEU A 385 -5.53 -6.18 -20.30
C LEU A 385 -5.52 -4.75 -20.83
N ALA A 386 -4.33 -4.19 -21.06
CA ALA A 386 -4.19 -2.81 -21.51
C ALA A 386 -4.44 -2.65 -23.03
N ARG A 387 -4.11 -3.67 -23.82
CA ARG A 387 -4.29 -3.70 -25.27
C ARG A 387 -4.56 -5.11 -25.75
N ASN A 388 -5.49 -5.27 -26.72
CA ASN A 388 -5.68 -6.51 -27.46
C ASN A 388 -6.25 -6.21 -28.84
N THR A 389 -5.56 -6.67 -29.89
CA THR A 389 -6.02 -6.53 -31.28
C THR A 389 -6.76 -7.78 -31.79
N GLY A 390 -7.12 -8.69 -30.86
CA GLY A 390 -7.84 -9.93 -31.15
C GLY A 390 -6.95 -11.19 -31.16
N ILE A 391 -5.67 -11.06 -30.73
CA ILE A 391 -4.78 -12.22 -30.57
C ILE A 391 -5.11 -13.02 -29.31
N LEU A 392 -5.56 -12.38 -28.27
CA LEU A 392 -5.99 -13.02 -27.02
C LEU A 392 -7.52 -13.21 -26.99
N PRO A 393 -8.02 -14.29 -26.35
CA PRO A 393 -7.26 -15.38 -25.73
C PRO A 393 -6.59 -16.31 -26.75
N LEU A 394 -5.44 -16.90 -26.35
CA LEU A 394 -4.76 -17.91 -27.15
C LEU A 394 -5.55 -19.22 -27.16
N ALA A 395 -5.60 -19.90 -28.31
CA ALA A 395 -6.25 -21.19 -28.39
C ALA A 395 -5.42 -22.28 -27.68
N PRO A 396 -5.97 -23.05 -26.72
CA PRO A 396 -5.16 -23.91 -25.85
C PRO A 396 -4.46 -25.09 -26.54
N SER A 397 -4.99 -25.62 -27.62
CA SER A 397 -4.52 -26.89 -28.19
C SER A 397 -3.60 -26.71 -29.42
N ALA A 398 -2.45 -27.36 -29.39
CA ALA A 398 -1.45 -27.50 -30.46
C ALA A 398 -0.46 -26.33 -30.61
N LEU A 399 -0.44 -25.34 -29.75
CA LEU A 399 0.53 -24.23 -29.82
C LEU A 399 1.88 -24.58 -29.20
N THR A 400 2.94 -24.24 -29.93
CA THR A 400 4.27 -24.03 -29.33
C THR A 400 4.38 -22.58 -28.90
N VAL A 401 4.55 -22.36 -27.62
CA VAL A 401 4.69 -21.02 -27.05
C VAL A 401 6.12 -20.77 -26.61
N ALA A 402 6.72 -19.67 -27.00
CA ALA A 402 8.00 -19.23 -26.46
C ALA A 402 7.75 -18.21 -25.35
N VAL A 403 8.16 -18.51 -24.14
CA VAL A 403 8.14 -17.56 -23.01
C VAL A 403 9.53 -16.99 -22.83
N ILE A 404 9.71 -15.72 -23.14
CA ILE A 404 11.02 -15.08 -23.27
C ILE A 404 11.08 -13.84 -22.39
N GLY A 405 12.18 -13.64 -21.68
CA GLY A 405 12.43 -12.43 -20.90
C GLY A 405 12.83 -12.70 -19.45
N PRO A 406 13.18 -11.66 -18.69
CA PRO A 406 13.65 -11.80 -17.32
C PRO A 406 12.60 -12.39 -16.36
N HIS A 407 11.32 -12.21 -16.63
CA HIS A 407 10.22 -12.77 -15.84
C HIS A 407 9.73 -14.15 -16.32
N ALA A 408 10.37 -14.73 -17.34
CA ALA A 408 9.93 -16.01 -17.90
C ALA A 408 10.01 -17.15 -16.87
N ASP A 409 11.18 -17.32 -16.25
CA ASP A 409 11.46 -18.42 -15.30
C ASP A 409 12.15 -17.90 -14.01
N ALA A 410 11.52 -16.94 -13.35
CA ALA A 410 12.03 -16.30 -12.14
C ALA A 410 10.89 -15.99 -11.17
N PRO A 411 10.32 -17.00 -10.48
CA PRO A 411 9.16 -16.82 -9.59
C PRO A 411 9.46 -15.90 -8.40
N ALA A 412 10.71 -15.80 -7.94
CA ALA A 412 11.09 -14.89 -6.85
C ALA A 412 10.80 -13.41 -7.16
N LEU A 413 10.83 -13.01 -8.44
CA LEU A 413 10.53 -11.62 -8.84
C LEU A 413 9.07 -11.21 -8.60
N GLN A 414 8.20 -12.15 -8.27
CA GLN A 414 6.81 -11.89 -7.85
C GLN A 414 6.67 -11.56 -6.37
N PHE A 415 7.76 -11.61 -5.58
CA PHE A 415 7.77 -11.38 -4.13
C PHE A 415 8.55 -10.09 -3.84
N PRO A 416 7.86 -8.94 -3.77
CA PRO A 416 8.50 -7.63 -3.60
C PRO A 416 8.91 -7.37 -2.15
N THR A 417 9.43 -6.16 -1.90
CA THR A 417 9.64 -5.62 -0.54
C THR A 417 8.39 -5.83 0.32
N TYR A 418 8.61 -5.97 1.64
CA TYR A 418 7.57 -6.32 2.63
C TYR A 418 6.93 -7.70 2.42
N THR A 419 7.69 -8.65 1.85
CA THR A 419 7.41 -10.08 1.89
C THR A 419 8.56 -10.83 2.57
N PHE A 420 8.28 -11.99 3.17
CA PHE A 420 9.32 -12.78 3.84
C PHE A 420 10.49 -13.17 2.92
N PRO A 421 10.27 -13.62 1.66
CA PRO A 421 11.38 -13.91 0.75
C PRO A 421 12.30 -12.73 0.50
N ALA A 422 11.75 -11.52 0.29
CA ALA A 422 12.54 -10.30 0.09
C ALA A 422 13.28 -9.88 1.37
N PHE A 423 12.63 -9.97 2.53
CA PHE A 423 13.26 -9.70 3.83
C PHE A 423 14.45 -10.63 4.09
N ARG A 424 14.30 -11.93 3.84
CA ARG A 424 15.37 -12.91 3.95
C ARG A 424 16.54 -12.56 3.04
N GLU A 425 16.26 -12.26 1.77
CA GLU A 425 17.29 -11.88 0.80
C GLU A 425 18.05 -10.64 1.25
N GLY A 426 17.35 -9.62 1.71
CA GLY A 426 17.94 -8.41 2.29
C GLY A 426 18.85 -8.73 3.48
N THR A 427 18.41 -9.60 4.38
CA THR A 427 19.21 -10.04 5.53
C THR A 427 20.50 -10.75 5.10
N LEU A 428 20.44 -11.61 4.08
CA LEU A 428 21.61 -12.31 3.55
C LEU A 428 22.65 -11.33 2.98
N VAL A 429 22.19 -10.34 2.22
CA VAL A 429 23.05 -9.31 1.60
C VAL A 429 23.71 -8.42 2.66
N MET A 430 22.95 -7.95 3.65
CA MET A 430 23.49 -7.15 4.76
C MET A 430 24.50 -7.92 5.60
N SER A 431 24.25 -9.21 5.84
CA SER A 431 25.20 -10.09 6.53
C SER A 431 26.51 -10.29 5.76
N ALA A 432 26.48 -10.17 4.44
CA ALA A 432 27.66 -10.21 3.58
C ALA A 432 28.43 -8.87 3.54
N GLY A 433 27.93 -7.84 4.24
CA GLY A 433 28.55 -6.51 4.28
C GLY A 433 28.23 -5.62 3.09
N GLU A 434 27.27 -6.02 2.27
CA GLU A 434 26.74 -5.20 1.18
C GLU A 434 25.65 -4.27 1.73
N LEU A 435 25.81 -2.96 1.52
CA LEU A 435 24.84 -1.96 1.97
C LEU A 435 23.61 -1.97 1.06
N GLY A 436 22.45 -2.20 1.67
CA GLY A 436 21.16 -1.93 1.03
C GLY A 436 20.79 -0.44 1.12
N ASN A 437 19.74 -0.06 0.37
CA ASN A 437 19.19 1.29 0.41
C ASN A 437 18.13 1.47 1.53
N MET A 438 18.08 0.56 2.50
CA MET A 438 17.09 0.63 3.57
C MET A 438 17.45 1.73 4.55
N VAL A 439 16.53 2.65 4.71
CA VAL A 439 16.65 3.77 5.64
C VAL A 439 16.58 3.24 7.08
N GLY A 440 17.44 3.77 7.97
CA GLY A 440 17.38 3.46 9.39
C GLY A 440 17.95 2.10 9.79
N VAL A 441 18.60 1.40 8.88
CA VAL A 441 19.32 0.16 9.21
C VAL A 441 20.81 0.41 9.11
N ASP A 442 21.45 0.66 10.25
CA ASP A 442 22.91 0.59 10.33
C ASP A 442 23.33 -0.88 10.35
N PRO A 443 24.07 -1.36 9.34
CA PRO A 443 24.57 -2.74 9.32
C PRO A 443 25.43 -3.09 10.53
N GLY A 444 26.10 -2.10 11.14
CA GLY A 444 26.92 -2.28 12.33
C GLY A 444 26.11 -2.48 13.62
N ILE A 445 24.88 -1.96 13.68
CA ILE A 445 23.98 -2.10 14.84
C ILE A 445 23.13 -3.37 14.73
N ALA A 446 22.89 -3.84 13.54
CA ALA A 446 21.85 -4.82 13.26
C ALA A 446 22.17 -6.22 13.78
N GLY A 447 23.42 -6.60 13.97
CA GLY A 447 23.76 -7.99 14.38
C GLY A 447 23.09 -9.04 13.49
N TRP A 448 22.88 -8.69 12.21
CA TRP A 448 22.18 -9.52 11.24
C TRP A 448 22.91 -10.85 11.11
N ASN A 449 22.25 -11.92 11.50
CA ASN A 449 22.80 -13.26 11.44
C ASN A 449 22.10 -14.07 10.35
N SER A 450 22.76 -14.22 9.21
CA SER A 450 22.24 -15.01 8.09
C SER A 450 22.15 -16.50 8.40
N SER A 451 22.80 -16.99 9.44
CA SER A 451 22.79 -18.41 9.79
C SER A 451 21.41 -18.93 10.24
N VAL A 452 20.48 -18.05 10.55
CA VAL A 452 19.09 -18.41 10.88
C VAL A 452 18.28 -18.82 9.64
N PHE A 453 18.77 -18.55 8.43
CA PHE A 453 18.07 -18.90 7.20
C PHE A 453 18.75 -20.03 6.44
N PRO A 454 17.98 -20.95 5.83
CA PRO A 454 18.55 -22.03 5.04
C PRO A 454 19.32 -21.47 3.83
N PRO A 455 20.47 -22.07 3.44
CA PRO A 455 21.29 -21.61 2.31
C PRO A 455 20.74 -22.10 0.95
N ILE A 456 19.48 -21.76 0.65
CA ILE A 456 18.83 -22.07 -0.62
C ILE A 456 18.60 -20.80 -1.44
N SER A 457 18.44 -20.91 -2.74
CA SER A 457 18.11 -19.77 -3.59
C SER A 457 16.72 -19.21 -3.26
N THR A 458 16.47 -17.93 -3.56
CA THR A 458 15.14 -17.36 -3.33
C THR A 458 14.08 -17.97 -4.22
N ASP A 459 14.43 -18.37 -5.47
CA ASP A 459 13.53 -19.13 -6.35
C ASP A 459 13.12 -20.48 -5.74
N ASP A 460 14.08 -21.24 -5.17
CA ASP A 460 13.78 -22.51 -4.49
C ASP A 460 12.94 -22.28 -3.23
N LEU A 461 13.27 -21.24 -2.45
CA LEU A 461 12.50 -20.88 -1.25
C LEU A 461 11.03 -20.62 -1.58
N VAL A 462 10.75 -19.81 -2.60
CA VAL A 462 9.36 -19.48 -2.94
C VAL A 462 8.60 -20.66 -3.54
N ARG A 463 9.30 -21.56 -4.23
CA ARG A 463 8.73 -22.82 -4.71
C ARG A 463 8.35 -23.73 -3.54
N ASP A 464 9.26 -23.91 -2.61
CA ASP A 464 9.08 -24.84 -1.47
C ASP A 464 8.06 -24.30 -0.47
N MET A 465 8.18 -23.02 -0.09
CA MET A 465 7.34 -22.40 0.97
C MET A 465 5.95 -22.00 0.47
N HIS A 466 5.89 -21.43 -0.73
CA HIS A 466 4.65 -20.83 -1.26
C HIS A 466 4.03 -21.62 -2.41
N GLY A 467 4.74 -22.65 -2.95
CA GLY A 467 4.30 -23.37 -4.14
C GLY A 467 4.25 -22.46 -5.38
N ALA A 468 5.16 -21.48 -5.45
CA ALA A 468 5.21 -20.55 -6.56
C ALA A 468 5.65 -21.25 -7.83
N ALA A 469 4.96 -20.97 -8.95
CA ALA A 469 5.34 -21.41 -10.28
C ALA A 469 5.88 -20.24 -11.09
N SER A 470 6.77 -20.51 -12.05
CA SER A 470 7.18 -19.51 -13.03
C SER A 470 6.11 -19.32 -14.13
N LEU A 471 6.27 -18.29 -14.95
CA LEU A 471 5.37 -18.08 -16.11
C LEU A 471 5.52 -19.21 -17.13
N VAL A 472 6.74 -19.74 -17.32
CA VAL A 472 7.00 -20.92 -18.16
C VAL A 472 6.19 -22.12 -17.71
N GLU A 473 6.23 -22.42 -16.41
CA GLU A 473 5.49 -23.54 -15.82
C GLU A 473 3.97 -23.33 -15.91
N SER A 474 3.50 -22.10 -15.68
CA SER A 474 2.09 -21.75 -15.76
C SER A 474 1.54 -21.83 -17.19
N VAL A 475 2.27 -21.33 -18.18
CA VAL A 475 1.94 -21.46 -19.60
C VAL A 475 1.99 -22.93 -20.06
N GLY A 476 2.91 -23.71 -19.50
CA GLY A 476 3.02 -25.15 -19.78
C GLY A 476 1.81 -25.99 -19.40
N ARG A 477 0.89 -25.44 -18.58
CA ARG A 477 -0.40 -26.10 -18.26
C ARG A 477 -1.40 -26.02 -19.40
N TYR A 478 -1.19 -25.12 -20.38
CA TYR A 478 -2.10 -24.82 -21.48
C TYR A 478 -1.51 -25.15 -22.87
N ALA A 479 -0.22 -24.84 -23.07
CA ALA A 479 0.46 -25.03 -24.33
C ALA A 479 0.94 -26.48 -24.52
N SER A 480 0.93 -26.98 -25.76
CA SER A 480 1.44 -28.33 -26.05
C SER A 480 2.96 -28.43 -25.91
N ARG A 481 3.66 -27.31 -26.13
CA ARG A 481 5.10 -27.19 -25.99
C ARG A 481 5.47 -25.78 -25.58
N VAL A 482 6.39 -25.66 -24.61
CA VAL A 482 6.95 -24.38 -24.21
C VAL A 482 8.45 -24.35 -24.45
N ALA A 483 8.90 -23.33 -25.17
CA ALA A 483 10.30 -22.97 -25.28
C ALA A 483 10.57 -21.76 -24.36
N THR A 484 11.76 -21.64 -23.81
CA THR A 484 12.12 -20.51 -22.96
C THR A 484 13.53 -20.02 -23.19
N ALA A 485 13.73 -18.73 -23.03
CA ALA A 485 15.03 -18.08 -22.96
C ALA A 485 14.95 -16.83 -22.13
N ARG A 486 15.97 -16.52 -21.34
CA ARG A 486 16.02 -15.29 -20.56
C ARG A 486 16.29 -14.06 -21.43
N GLY A 487 17.23 -14.17 -22.37
CA GLY A 487 17.61 -13.13 -23.32
C GLY A 487 18.34 -11.91 -22.75
N CYS A 488 17.88 -11.41 -21.61
CA CYS A 488 18.53 -10.34 -20.83
C CYS A 488 18.22 -10.51 -19.34
N THR A 489 18.91 -9.74 -18.48
CA THR A 489 18.50 -9.57 -17.10
C THR A 489 17.46 -8.42 -16.97
N LEU A 490 17.08 -8.04 -15.76
CA LEU A 490 16.16 -6.91 -15.56
C LEU A 490 16.72 -5.59 -16.13
N THR A 491 18.03 -5.35 -15.97
CA THR A 491 18.65 -4.06 -16.30
C THR A 491 19.81 -4.17 -17.28
N ARG A 492 20.39 -5.38 -17.48
CA ARG A 492 21.61 -5.60 -18.27
C ARG A 492 21.40 -6.60 -19.38
N ASP A 493 22.14 -6.39 -20.48
CA ASP A 493 22.31 -7.42 -21.51
C ASP A 493 23.07 -8.61 -20.92
N LEU A 494 22.66 -9.80 -21.31
CA LEU A 494 23.47 -11.01 -21.24
C LEU A 494 24.41 -11.08 -22.44
N ASP A 495 25.18 -12.15 -22.54
CA ASP A 495 26.03 -12.33 -23.67
C ASP A 495 25.22 -12.53 -25.00
N ARG A 496 25.88 -12.37 -26.11
CA ARG A 496 25.24 -12.48 -27.42
C ARG A 496 24.55 -13.83 -27.64
N THR A 497 25.09 -14.91 -27.07
CA THR A 497 24.53 -16.25 -27.17
C THR A 497 23.14 -16.35 -26.56
N GLU A 498 22.90 -15.66 -25.42
CA GLU A 498 21.59 -15.63 -24.78
C GLU A 498 20.54 -14.89 -25.62
N LEU A 499 20.90 -13.78 -26.24
CA LEU A 499 20.02 -13.08 -27.17
C LEU A 499 19.73 -13.94 -28.42
N GLU A 500 20.74 -14.63 -28.98
CA GLU A 500 20.57 -15.55 -30.10
C GLU A 500 19.66 -16.74 -29.73
N ARG A 501 19.76 -17.29 -28.51
CA ARG A 501 18.84 -18.31 -27.99
C ARG A 501 17.41 -17.81 -27.91
N ALA A 502 17.20 -16.57 -27.40
CA ALA A 502 15.89 -15.98 -27.36
C ALA A 502 15.26 -15.81 -28.73
N VAL A 503 16.02 -15.33 -29.70
CA VAL A 503 15.58 -15.21 -31.11
C VAL A 503 15.30 -16.58 -31.74
N ALA A 504 16.11 -17.61 -31.48
CA ALA A 504 15.89 -18.96 -31.97
C ALA A 504 14.59 -19.55 -31.35
N ALA A 505 14.41 -19.44 -30.04
CA ALA A 505 13.18 -19.87 -29.36
C ALA A 505 11.94 -19.19 -29.94
N ALA A 506 12.01 -17.88 -30.24
CA ALA A 506 10.92 -17.15 -30.87
C ALA A 506 10.59 -17.68 -32.27
N ARG A 507 11.60 -17.98 -33.10
CA ARG A 507 11.39 -18.48 -34.46
C ARG A 507 10.77 -19.87 -34.52
N ASP A 508 11.01 -20.69 -33.50
CA ASP A 508 10.51 -22.07 -33.41
C ASP A 508 9.09 -22.13 -32.75
N ALA A 509 8.50 -21.01 -32.46
CA ALA A 509 7.21 -20.91 -31.80
C ALA A 509 6.10 -20.39 -32.72
N ASP A 510 4.85 -20.74 -32.42
CA ASP A 510 3.65 -20.18 -33.05
C ASP A 510 3.30 -18.79 -32.48
N VAL A 511 3.61 -18.56 -31.21
CA VAL A 511 3.40 -17.30 -30.51
C VAL A 511 4.48 -17.11 -29.44
N VAL A 512 4.88 -15.86 -29.25
CA VAL A 512 5.79 -15.46 -28.18
C VAL A 512 5.01 -14.75 -27.05
N VAL A 513 5.28 -15.16 -25.81
CA VAL A 513 4.94 -14.41 -24.59
C VAL A 513 6.22 -13.74 -24.10
N LEU A 514 6.33 -12.44 -24.31
CA LEU A 514 7.48 -11.64 -23.92
C LEU A 514 7.26 -11.12 -22.48
N ALA A 515 7.96 -11.71 -21.52
CA ALA A 515 7.83 -11.48 -20.10
C ALA A 515 8.83 -10.43 -19.60
N LEU A 516 8.40 -9.19 -19.57
CA LEU A 516 9.19 -8.00 -19.24
C LEU A 516 8.77 -7.38 -17.92
N GLY A 517 9.54 -6.42 -17.44
CA GLY A 517 9.14 -5.60 -16.30
C GLY A 517 10.24 -5.31 -15.31
N GLY A 518 9.82 -4.96 -14.10
CA GLY A 518 10.68 -4.60 -13.00
C GLY A 518 10.71 -5.61 -11.86
N ALA A 519 11.43 -5.27 -10.81
CA ALA A 519 11.42 -5.98 -9.56
C ALA A 519 11.67 -5.01 -8.41
N SER A 520 10.97 -5.28 -7.30
CA SER A 520 11.14 -4.58 -6.04
C SER A 520 11.78 -5.55 -5.04
N LEU A 521 13.10 -5.61 -5.04
CA LEU A 521 13.88 -6.37 -4.07
C LEU A 521 14.57 -5.41 -3.11
N TRP A 522 14.75 -5.79 -1.85
CA TRP A 522 15.39 -4.86 -0.92
C TRP A 522 16.85 -4.63 -1.25
N PHE A 523 17.62 -5.68 -1.62
CA PHE A 523 19.06 -5.50 -1.64
C PHE A 523 19.83 -6.36 -2.61
N ALA A 524 19.38 -7.57 -2.89
CA ALA A 524 20.13 -8.47 -3.72
C ALA A 524 19.73 -8.34 -5.18
N GLY A 525 20.71 -8.46 -6.05
CA GLY A 525 20.49 -8.53 -7.47
C GLY A 525 20.06 -7.19 -8.10
N GLU A 526 19.42 -7.31 -9.23
CA GLU A 526 18.93 -6.18 -10.01
C GLU A 526 17.52 -5.82 -9.58
N ARG A 527 17.30 -4.54 -9.33
CA ARG A 527 15.99 -3.97 -9.02
C ARG A 527 15.72 -2.77 -9.89
N THR A 528 14.47 -2.43 -10.08
CA THR A 528 14.03 -1.25 -10.82
C THR A 528 13.21 -0.31 -9.95
N GLU A 529 12.72 -0.80 -8.82
CA GLU A 529 11.88 -0.09 -7.86
C GLU A 529 12.03 -0.70 -6.47
N GLY A 530 11.35 -0.16 -5.48
CA GLY A 530 11.43 -0.49 -4.07
C GLY A 530 11.89 0.71 -3.25
N GLU A 531 11.89 0.60 -1.94
CA GLU A 531 12.34 1.64 -1.05
C GLU A 531 13.80 2.03 -1.34
N GLY A 532 14.06 3.34 -1.49
CA GLY A 532 15.37 3.86 -1.88
C GLY A 532 15.83 3.45 -3.28
N SER A 533 14.91 3.02 -4.15
CA SER A 533 15.19 2.63 -5.54
C SER A 533 14.39 3.50 -6.51
N ASP A 534 14.57 4.80 -6.39
CA ASP A 534 13.92 5.79 -7.23
C ASP A 534 14.58 5.87 -8.61
N SER A 535 13.83 6.31 -9.61
CA SER A 535 14.35 6.42 -10.98
C SER A 535 14.03 7.77 -11.58
N ALA A 536 15.04 8.50 -12.03
CA ALA A 536 14.86 9.71 -12.81
C ALA A 536 14.20 9.44 -14.16
N ASP A 537 14.54 8.33 -14.79
CA ASP A 537 13.92 7.84 -16.02
C ASP A 537 13.07 6.60 -15.71
N ILE A 538 11.78 6.70 -15.99
CA ILE A 538 10.81 5.62 -15.84
C ILE A 538 10.61 4.81 -17.12
N ALA A 539 11.54 4.89 -18.08
CA ALA A 539 11.51 4.03 -19.25
C ALA A 539 11.76 2.55 -18.88
N LEU A 540 11.20 1.65 -19.68
CA LEU A 540 11.55 0.24 -19.57
C LEU A 540 13.06 0.09 -19.79
N PRO A 541 13.79 -0.71 -18.97
CA PRO A 541 15.24 -0.86 -19.08
C PRO A 541 15.71 -1.20 -20.50
N ALA A 542 16.76 -0.54 -20.97
CA ALA A 542 17.22 -0.62 -22.36
C ALA A 542 17.57 -2.04 -22.82
N ALA A 543 18.05 -2.91 -21.94
CA ALA A 543 18.32 -4.32 -22.26
C ALA A 543 17.02 -5.07 -22.64
N GLN A 544 15.94 -4.80 -21.92
CA GLN A 544 14.63 -5.37 -22.23
C GLN A 544 14.05 -4.82 -23.54
N VAL A 545 14.31 -3.55 -23.85
CA VAL A 545 13.91 -2.94 -25.13
C VAL A 545 14.61 -3.62 -26.29
N ARG A 546 15.95 -3.84 -26.20
CA ARG A 546 16.73 -4.54 -27.24
C ARG A 546 16.26 -5.97 -27.42
N LEU A 547 15.96 -6.69 -26.34
CA LEU A 547 15.38 -8.02 -26.39
C LEU A 547 14.04 -8.01 -27.13
N ALA A 548 13.15 -7.08 -26.77
CA ALA A 548 11.83 -6.94 -27.39
C ALA A 548 11.96 -6.66 -28.91
N GLU A 549 12.84 -5.75 -29.31
CA GLU A 549 13.11 -5.43 -30.71
C GLU A 549 13.63 -6.66 -31.49
N ALA A 550 14.57 -7.42 -30.91
CA ALA A 550 15.11 -8.61 -31.54
C ALA A 550 14.08 -9.74 -31.70
N VAL A 551 13.23 -9.92 -30.69
CA VAL A 551 12.15 -10.92 -30.71
C VAL A 551 11.07 -10.54 -31.72
N VAL A 552 10.56 -9.29 -31.67
CA VAL A 552 9.53 -8.83 -32.60
C VAL A 552 10.02 -8.82 -34.06
N ALA A 553 11.31 -8.55 -34.28
CA ALA A 553 11.90 -8.63 -35.61
C ALA A 553 11.87 -10.04 -36.24
N THR A 554 11.58 -11.11 -35.51
CA THR A 554 11.33 -12.46 -36.04
C THR A 554 10.05 -12.56 -36.87
N GLY A 555 9.10 -11.61 -36.67
CA GLY A 555 7.77 -11.62 -37.29
C GLY A 555 6.77 -12.58 -36.65
N ILE A 556 7.14 -13.31 -35.61
CA ILE A 556 6.24 -14.19 -34.87
C ILE A 556 5.29 -13.34 -34.01
N PRO A 557 3.97 -13.65 -33.97
CA PRO A 557 3.02 -12.95 -33.14
C PRO A 557 3.49 -12.89 -31.68
N THR A 558 3.59 -11.67 -31.11
CA THR A 558 4.18 -11.46 -29.79
C THR A 558 3.17 -10.79 -28.87
N VAL A 559 2.87 -11.41 -27.74
CA VAL A 559 2.10 -10.84 -26.62
C VAL A 559 3.07 -10.42 -25.54
N VAL A 560 2.85 -9.25 -24.95
CA VAL A 560 3.70 -8.77 -23.85
C VAL A 560 2.98 -8.94 -22.51
N VAL A 561 3.66 -9.56 -21.54
CA VAL A 561 3.31 -9.54 -20.12
C VAL A 561 4.30 -8.60 -19.43
N LEU A 562 3.83 -7.48 -18.93
CA LEU A 562 4.63 -6.45 -18.29
C LEU A 562 4.36 -6.45 -16.78
N VAL A 563 5.30 -6.97 -16.00
CA VAL A 563 5.22 -6.96 -14.53
C VAL A 563 5.78 -5.63 -14.01
N GLN A 564 4.97 -4.85 -13.31
CA GLN A 564 5.39 -3.53 -12.85
C GLN A 564 4.75 -3.13 -11.51
N GLY A 565 5.52 -2.46 -10.67
CA GLY A 565 5.03 -1.82 -9.44
C GLY A 565 4.82 -0.32 -9.58
N ARG A 566 5.25 0.26 -10.71
CA ARG A 566 5.02 1.67 -11.08
C ARG A 566 4.82 1.79 -12.56
N ALA A 567 4.26 2.91 -13.02
CA ALA A 567 4.08 3.17 -14.44
C ALA A 567 5.42 3.29 -15.16
N TYR A 568 5.66 2.48 -16.20
CA TYR A 568 6.75 2.67 -17.16
C TYR A 568 6.29 3.51 -18.35
N THR A 569 7.18 4.30 -18.93
CA THR A 569 7.01 4.80 -20.30
C THR A 569 7.41 3.71 -21.27
N LEU A 570 6.48 3.37 -22.18
CA LEU A 570 6.64 2.20 -23.05
C LEU A 570 7.28 2.55 -24.39
N PRO A 571 8.35 1.85 -24.83
CA PRO A 571 8.85 1.96 -26.18
C PRO A 571 7.82 1.46 -27.19
N ALA A 572 7.93 1.91 -28.45
CA ALA A 572 6.97 1.57 -29.52
C ALA A 572 6.79 0.05 -29.67
N VAL A 573 7.87 -0.72 -29.59
CA VAL A 573 7.87 -2.18 -29.72
C VAL A 573 7.00 -2.91 -28.68
N VAL A 574 6.88 -2.35 -27.48
CA VAL A 574 6.02 -2.87 -26.39
C VAL A 574 4.63 -2.26 -26.47
N ARG A 575 4.54 -0.92 -26.63
CA ARG A 575 3.29 -0.19 -26.70
C ARG A 575 2.37 -0.67 -27.82
N ASP A 576 2.94 -0.94 -28.99
CA ASP A 576 2.20 -1.28 -30.19
C ASP A 576 2.07 -2.81 -30.42
N ALA A 577 2.52 -3.62 -29.46
CA ALA A 577 2.35 -5.07 -29.47
C ALA A 577 0.88 -5.47 -29.69
N PRO A 578 0.59 -6.61 -30.37
CA PRO A 578 -0.76 -7.09 -30.61
C PRO A 578 -1.59 -7.26 -29.32
N ALA A 579 -0.97 -7.63 -28.19
CA ALA A 579 -1.58 -7.60 -26.89
C ALA A 579 -0.55 -7.22 -25.82
N LEU A 580 -1.04 -6.49 -24.80
CA LEU A 580 -0.29 -6.07 -23.64
C LEU A 580 -1.09 -6.37 -22.37
N LEU A 581 -0.58 -7.27 -21.54
CA LEU A 581 -1.02 -7.47 -20.18
C LEU A 581 -0.11 -6.66 -19.26
N ILE A 582 -0.71 -5.96 -18.32
CA ILE A 582 -0.01 -5.33 -17.19
C ILE A 582 -0.34 -6.16 -15.95
N SER A 583 0.70 -6.71 -15.35
CA SER A 583 0.65 -7.48 -14.12
C SER A 583 1.41 -6.74 -13.02
N THR A 584 1.16 -7.11 -11.77
CA THR A 584 1.87 -6.57 -10.62
C THR A 584 2.54 -7.70 -9.86
N TYR A 585 3.27 -7.39 -8.80
CA TYR A 585 3.86 -8.41 -7.95
C TYR A 585 2.75 -9.10 -7.15
N SER A 586 2.38 -10.30 -7.58
CA SER A 586 1.21 -11.03 -7.05
C SER A 586 1.58 -12.33 -6.33
N GLY A 587 2.82 -12.44 -5.84
CA GLY A 587 3.30 -13.59 -5.10
C GLY A 587 3.21 -14.89 -5.89
N ALA A 588 2.87 -15.98 -5.19
CA ALA A 588 2.87 -17.32 -5.78
C ALA A 588 1.89 -17.52 -6.93
N PHE A 589 0.85 -16.70 -7.03
CA PHE A 589 -0.26 -16.90 -7.98
C PHE A 589 -0.23 -15.95 -9.19
N GLY A 590 0.67 -14.96 -9.20
CA GLY A 590 0.78 -13.99 -10.31
C GLY A 590 0.99 -14.65 -11.68
N PRO A 591 2.02 -15.48 -11.86
CA PRO A 591 2.28 -16.13 -13.14
C PRO A 591 1.13 -17.04 -13.63
N GLN A 592 0.42 -17.70 -12.69
CA GLN A 592 -0.76 -18.50 -13.06
C GLN A 592 -1.92 -17.61 -13.48
N ALA A 593 -2.16 -16.48 -12.80
CA ALA A 593 -3.19 -15.52 -13.17
C ALA A 593 -2.93 -14.92 -14.57
N ASP A 594 -1.66 -14.62 -14.90
CA ASP A 594 -1.27 -14.19 -16.24
C ASP A 594 -1.56 -15.26 -17.29
N ALA A 595 -1.19 -16.52 -17.01
CA ALA A 595 -1.47 -17.63 -17.91
C ALA A 595 -2.98 -17.88 -18.08
N ASP A 596 -3.76 -17.80 -17.01
CA ASP A 596 -5.22 -17.94 -17.04
C ASP A 596 -5.88 -16.89 -17.96
N VAL A 597 -5.36 -15.66 -17.92
CA VAL A 597 -5.80 -14.60 -18.85
C VAL A 597 -5.29 -14.87 -20.27
N LEU A 598 -4.02 -15.19 -20.47
CA LEU A 598 -3.48 -15.48 -21.81
C LEU A 598 -4.30 -16.53 -22.56
N PHE A 599 -4.78 -17.57 -21.87
CA PHE A 599 -5.53 -18.68 -22.47
C PHE A 599 -7.05 -18.60 -22.28
N GLY A 600 -7.55 -17.50 -21.68
CA GLY A 600 -8.98 -17.21 -21.59
C GLY A 600 -9.77 -18.04 -20.57
N THR A 601 -9.11 -18.75 -19.65
CA THR A 601 -9.78 -19.39 -18.52
C THR A 601 -10.25 -18.36 -17.49
N THR A 602 -9.60 -17.18 -17.48
CA THR A 602 -10.03 -15.98 -16.76
C THR A 602 -10.25 -14.85 -17.76
N ASN A 603 -11.45 -14.24 -17.75
CA ASN A 603 -11.68 -12.99 -18.47
C ASN A 603 -11.06 -11.82 -17.68
N PRO A 604 -10.08 -11.06 -18.23
CA PRO A 604 -9.42 -9.99 -17.51
C PRO A 604 -10.41 -8.91 -17.06
N SER A 605 -10.23 -8.40 -15.85
CA SER A 605 -11.11 -7.40 -15.27
C SER A 605 -10.40 -6.35 -14.44
N GLY A 606 -9.07 -6.47 -14.29
CA GLY A 606 -8.24 -5.50 -13.61
C GLY A 606 -8.28 -4.12 -14.30
N LYS A 607 -8.15 -3.06 -13.50
CA LYS A 607 -8.18 -1.67 -13.95
C LYS A 607 -6.99 -0.91 -13.38
N LEU A 608 -6.34 -0.08 -14.19
CA LEU A 608 -5.18 0.71 -13.77
C LEU A 608 -5.52 1.63 -12.60
N PRO A 609 -4.81 1.55 -11.48
CA PRO A 609 -4.99 2.48 -10.35
C PRO A 609 -4.14 3.76 -10.49
N TYR A 610 -3.57 4.00 -11.65
CA TYR A 610 -2.77 5.18 -12.01
C TYR A 610 -2.86 5.46 -13.50
N SER A 611 -2.56 6.71 -13.87
CA SER A 611 -2.40 7.13 -15.26
C SER A 611 -1.00 6.76 -15.76
N MET A 612 -0.89 6.09 -16.90
CA MET A 612 0.41 5.78 -17.51
C MET A 612 0.88 6.93 -18.40
N PRO A 613 2.03 7.58 -18.10
CA PRO A 613 2.54 8.66 -18.93
C PRO A 613 3.05 8.14 -20.31
N ARG A 614 2.97 8.99 -21.32
CA ARG A 614 3.58 8.72 -22.63
C ARG A 614 5.09 8.94 -22.61
N HIS A 615 5.55 9.76 -21.67
CA HIS A 615 6.94 10.19 -21.54
C HIS A 615 7.20 10.73 -20.13
N GLY A 616 8.40 10.52 -19.61
CA GLY A 616 8.81 11.02 -18.29
C GLY A 616 8.63 12.54 -18.09
N GLY A 617 8.73 13.32 -19.16
CA GLY A 617 8.49 14.77 -19.09
C GLY A 617 7.04 15.19 -18.89
N GLN A 618 6.05 14.28 -18.91
CA GLN A 618 4.65 14.58 -18.58
C GLN A 618 4.38 14.58 -17.08
N ILE A 619 5.29 14.03 -16.27
CA ILE A 619 5.10 13.86 -14.83
C ILE A 619 5.06 15.24 -14.14
N PRO A 620 4.09 15.45 -13.23
CA PRO A 620 3.01 14.55 -12.82
C PRO A 620 1.82 14.52 -13.79
N VAL A 621 1.26 13.33 -14.08
CA VAL A 621 0.03 13.16 -14.84
C VAL A 621 -0.90 12.23 -14.08
N TYR A 622 -2.09 12.73 -13.71
CA TYR A 622 -3.09 11.99 -12.93
C TYR A 622 -4.49 12.54 -13.25
N HIS A 623 -5.53 11.72 -13.10
CA HIS A 623 -6.88 12.04 -13.60
C HIS A 623 -7.57 13.21 -12.89
N HIS A 624 -7.23 13.47 -11.62
CA HIS A 624 -7.84 14.51 -10.80
C HIS A 624 -7.02 15.82 -10.76
N GLN A 625 -6.22 16.10 -11.79
CA GLN A 625 -5.55 17.38 -11.93
C GLN A 625 -6.55 18.55 -11.87
N LYS A 626 -6.10 19.67 -11.31
CA LYS A 626 -6.94 20.88 -11.23
C LYS A 626 -7.30 21.38 -12.63
N ALA A 627 -8.49 21.94 -12.74
CA ALA A 627 -8.90 22.64 -13.95
C ALA A 627 -7.87 23.73 -14.29
N GLY A 628 -7.43 23.77 -15.53
CA GLY A 628 -6.31 24.61 -15.96
C GLY A 628 -4.99 23.86 -16.11
N SER A 629 -4.89 22.59 -15.67
CA SER A 629 -3.73 21.71 -15.86
C SER A 629 -4.02 20.71 -16.98
N GLY A 630 -3.03 20.28 -17.73
CA GLY A 630 -3.09 19.62 -19.04
C GLY A 630 -4.08 18.45 -19.26
N TYR A 631 -4.48 17.76 -18.23
CA TYR A 631 -5.45 16.67 -18.34
C TYR A 631 -6.89 17.22 -18.41
N ARG A 632 -7.59 17.01 -19.54
CA ARG A 632 -8.99 17.44 -19.75
C ARG A 632 -9.29 18.92 -19.48
N MET A 633 -8.56 19.80 -20.13
CA MET A 633 -8.92 21.22 -20.11
C MET A 633 -10.14 21.49 -21.00
N PRO A 634 -11.19 22.15 -20.49
CA PRO A 634 -12.16 22.80 -21.35
C PRO A 634 -11.50 24.07 -21.93
N LEU A 635 -10.94 23.94 -23.11
CA LEU A 635 -10.36 25.06 -23.82
C LEU A 635 -11.38 25.68 -24.78
N PRO A 636 -11.26 26.98 -25.09
CA PRO A 636 -12.00 27.59 -26.18
C PRO A 636 -11.76 26.83 -27.50
N PRO A 637 -12.77 26.73 -28.40
CA PRO A 637 -12.58 26.08 -29.68
C PRO A 637 -11.36 26.64 -30.42
N GLY A 638 -10.48 25.78 -30.92
CA GLY A 638 -9.27 26.13 -31.64
C GLY A 638 -8.03 26.38 -30.77
N VAL A 639 -8.11 26.18 -29.47
CA VAL A 639 -6.97 26.24 -28.56
C VAL A 639 -6.66 24.83 -28.07
N ASP A 640 -5.56 24.25 -28.53
CA ASP A 640 -5.04 22.95 -28.05
C ASP A 640 -3.96 23.21 -27.01
N GLN A 641 -4.14 22.73 -25.78
CA GLN A 641 -3.05 22.69 -24.80
C GLN A 641 -2.39 21.32 -24.84
N HIS A 642 -1.34 21.25 -25.62
CA HIS A 642 -0.45 20.11 -25.71
C HIS A 642 0.99 20.57 -25.49
N TYR A 643 1.86 19.62 -25.16
CA TYR A 643 3.29 19.86 -25.40
C TYR A 643 3.49 20.00 -26.91
N LEU A 644 4.52 20.75 -27.35
CA LEU A 644 4.81 20.94 -28.78
C LEU A 644 4.97 19.60 -29.51
N ASP A 645 5.47 18.57 -28.83
CA ASP A 645 5.90 17.32 -29.41
C ASP A 645 4.96 16.14 -29.10
N ARG A 646 3.99 16.31 -28.19
CA ARG A 646 3.09 15.20 -27.80
C ARG A 646 1.82 15.66 -27.09
N PRO A 647 0.77 14.79 -27.07
CA PRO A 647 -0.45 15.08 -26.31
C PRO A 647 -0.18 15.20 -24.82
N ALA A 648 -0.94 16.04 -24.11
CA ALA A 648 -0.90 16.15 -22.65
C ALA A 648 -1.59 14.98 -21.93
N THR A 649 -2.44 14.20 -22.66
CA THR A 649 -3.14 13.03 -22.09
C THR A 649 -2.19 11.85 -21.85
N PRO A 650 -2.47 11.00 -20.84
CA PRO A 650 -1.69 9.80 -20.60
C PRO A 650 -1.78 8.79 -21.76
N LEU A 651 -0.91 7.80 -21.78
CA LEU A 651 -0.98 6.66 -22.70
C LEU A 651 -2.23 5.80 -22.39
N TYR A 652 -2.36 5.40 -21.12
CA TYR A 652 -3.55 4.74 -20.59
C TYR A 652 -4.04 5.55 -19.39
N PRO A 653 -5.33 5.91 -19.33
CA PRO A 653 -5.88 6.67 -18.21
C PRO A 653 -6.06 5.81 -16.96
N PHE A 654 -6.22 6.45 -15.80
CA PHE A 654 -6.71 5.82 -14.57
C PHE A 654 -8.02 5.07 -14.83
N GLY A 655 -8.15 3.88 -14.26
CA GLY A 655 -9.31 3.01 -14.44
C GLY A 655 -9.32 2.20 -15.74
N HIS A 656 -8.32 2.38 -16.64
CA HIS A 656 -8.27 1.65 -17.90
C HIS A 656 -7.99 0.15 -17.70
N GLY A 657 -8.66 -0.66 -18.49
CA GLY A 657 -8.48 -2.11 -18.60
C GLY A 657 -9.57 -2.71 -19.48
N LEU A 658 -9.17 -3.54 -20.43
CA LEU A 658 -10.05 -4.20 -21.37
C LEU A 658 -10.54 -5.54 -20.82
N SER A 659 -11.53 -6.11 -21.50
CA SER A 659 -12.07 -7.44 -21.23
C SER A 659 -12.16 -8.21 -22.55
N TYR A 660 -12.37 -9.52 -22.51
CA TYR A 660 -12.70 -10.34 -23.68
C TYR A 660 -14.16 -10.17 -24.11
N THR A 661 -14.94 -9.39 -23.38
CA THR A 661 -16.27 -8.95 -23.74
C THR A 661 -16.33 -7.41 -23.78
N THR A 662 -17.48 -6.85 -24.16
CA THR A 662 -17.68 -5.40 -24.24
C THR A 662 -18.82 -4.97 -23.33
N PHE A 663 -18.69 -3.76 -22.76
CA PHE A 663 -19.71 -3.19 -21.88
C PHE A 663 -20.12 -1.81 -22.36
N ALA A 664 -21.41 -1.48 -22.17
CA ALA A 664 -21.98 -0.17 -22.49
C ALA A 664 -22.84 0.33 -21.34
N LEU A 665 -22.78 1.64 -21.09
CA LEU A 665 -23.66 2.31 -20.13
C LEU A 665 -24.81 3.00 -20.86
N SER A 666 -26.03 2.96 -20.28
CA SER A 666 -27.24 3.64 -20.79
C SER A 666 -28.15 4.10 -19.65
N ASP A 667 -29.23 4.76 -19.97
CA ASP A 667 -30.35 5.08 -19.09
C ASP A 667 -29.95 5.84 -17.81
N LEU A 668 -29.12 6.89 -17.98
CA LEU A 668 -28.73 7.75 -16.86
C LEU A 668 -29.95 8.41 -16.23
N THR A 669 -30.09 8.27 -14.93
CA THR A 669 -31.07 9.00 -14.12
C THR A 669 -30.37 9.71 -12.97
N LEU A 670 -30.81 10.94 -12.69
CA LEU A 670 -30.16 11.83 -11.71
C LEU A 670 -31.20 12.54 -10.85
N THR A 671 -30.91 12.70 -9.56
CA THR A 671 -31.59 13.68 -8.71
C THR A 671 -31.21 15.08 -9.18
N PRO A 672 -32.15 15.95 -9.63
CA PRO A 672 -31.77 17.21 -10.27
C PRO A 672 -31.26 18.29 -9.31
N THR A 673 -31.68 18.23 -8.04
CA THR A 673 -31.33 19.22 -7.02
C THR A 673 -31.32 18.60 -5.63
N ILE A 674 -30.32 18.93 -4.84
CA ILE A 674 -30.22 18.60 -3.42
C ILE A 674 -29.88 19.86 -2.64
N ASP A 675 -30.05 19.85 -1.32
CA ASP A 675 -29.50 20.89 -0.45
C ASP A 675 -28.13 20.46 0.11
N THR A 676 -27.51 21.31 0.91
CA THR A 676 -26.19 21.06 1.53
C THR A 676 -26.21 19.97 2.61
N GLN A 677 -27.36 19.35 2.90
CA GLN A 677 -27.54 18.22 3.81
C GLN A 677 -28.11 16.98 3.11
N GLY A 678 -28.50 17.09 1.86
CA GLY A 678 -29.16 16.05 1.09
C GLY A 678 -28.21 15.04 0.46
N ALA A 679 -28.75 14.18 -0.38
CA ALA A 679 -28.01 13.24 -1.18
C ALA A 679 -28.59 13.14 -2.61
N ALA A 680 -27.74 13.03 -3.61
CA ALA A 680 -28.12 12.79 -4.99
C ALA A 680 -28.05 11.30 -5.30
N SER A 681 -29.07 10.78 -5.99
CA SER A 681 -29.03 9.47 -6.62
C SER A 681 -28.55 9.60 -8.06
N VAL A 682 -27.58 8.79 -8.44
CA VAL A 682 -27.03 8.67 -9.82
C VAL A 682 -27.14 7.21 -10.22
N SER A 683 -27.97 6.91 -11.21
CA SER A 683 -28.18 5.52 -11.66
C SER A 683 -27.97 5.37 -13.16
N ALA A 684 -27.40 4.24 -13.56
CA ALA A 684 -27.27 3.86 -14.97
C ALA A 684 -27.43 2.34 -15.14
N THR A 685 -27.77 1.92 -16.33
CA THR A 685 -27.76 0.52 -16.76
C THR A 685 -26.40 0.20 -17.36
N VAL A 686 -25.75 -0.88 -16.91
CA VAL A 686 -24.54 -1.44 -17.52
C VAL A 686 -24.91 -2.76 -18.20
N SER A 687 -24.60 -2.89 -19.47
CA SER A 687 -24.92 -4.05 -20.30
C SER A 687 -23.66 -4.71 -20.82
N ASN A 688 -23.57 -6.04 -20.72
CA ASN A 688 -22.57 -6.82 -21.42
C ASN A 688 -23.04 -7.03 -22.86
N THR A 689 -22.42 -6.32 -23.80
CA THR A 689 -22.79 -6.33 -25.23
C THR A 689 -21.98 -7.36 -26.05
N GLY A 690 -21.07 -8.08 -25.42
CA GLY A 690 -20.22 -9.08 -26.08
C GLY A 690 -20.72 -10.51 -25.90
N GLY A 691 -19.86 -11.47 -26.26
CA GLY A 691 -20.25 -12.87 -26.41
C GLY A 691 -19.89 -13.79 -25.23
N CYS A 692 -19.27 -13.29 -24.17
CA CYS A 692 -18.91 -14.09 -23.00
C CYS A 692 -19.18 -13.31 -21.69
N ALA A 693 -19.34 -14.04 -20.60
CA ALA A 693 -19.45 -13.45 -19.27
C ALA A 693 -18.17 -12.66 -18.91
N GLY A 694 -18.34 -11.59 -18.16
CA GLY A 694 -17.20 -10.80 -17.70
C GLY A 694 -17.56 -9.83 -16.59
N ALA A 695 -16.53 -9.28 -15.95
CA ALA A 695 -16.65 -8.23 -14.95
C ALA A 695 -16.12 -6.90 -15.46
N THR A 696 -16.73 -5.82 -15.01
CA THR A 696 -16.22 -4.46 -15.23
C THR A 696 -16.42 -3.62 -13.98
N VAL A 697 -15.79 -2.43 -13.96
CA VAL A 697 -15.96 -1.43 -12.90
C VAL A 697 -16.64 -0.21 -13.47
N VAL A 698 -17.86 0.06 -13.03
CA VAL A 698 -18.54 1.32 -13.33
C VAL A 698 -17.99 2.41 -12.42
N GLN A 699 -17.49 3.49 -12.99
CA GLN A 699 -16.79 4.56 -12.28
C GLN A 699 -17.61 5.85 -12.36
N LEU A 700 -17.91 6.44 -11.19
CA LEU A 700 -18.60 7.71 -11.05
C LEU A 700 -17.60 8.82 -10.80
N TYR A 701 -17.58 9.81 -11.65
CA TYR A 701 -16.76 11.02 -11.50
C TYR A 701 -17.63 12.26 -11.33
N LEU A 702 -17.20 13.18 -10.50
CA LEU A 702 -17.86 14.45 -10.25
C LEU A 702 -16.92 15.61 -10.53
N ARG A 703 -17.53 16.76 -10.93
CA ARG A 703 -16.86 18.04 -11.02
C ARG A 703 -17.71 19.11 -10.35
N ILE A 704 -17.15 19.78 -9.35
CA ILE A 704 -17.80 20.92 -8.69
C ILE A 704 -17.44 22.19 -9.46
N ASN A 705 -18.45 22.89 -9.96
CA ASN A 705 -18.30 24.15 -10.67
C ASN A 705 -18.60 25.33 -9.75
N THR A 706 -17.99 26.47 -10.04
CA THR A 706 -18.22 27.74 -9.31
C THR A 706 -17.89 27.65 -7.81
N SER A 707 -16.70 27.18 -7.49
CA SER A 707 -16.14 27.20 -6.13
C SER A 707 -15.19 28.40 -5.97
N GLY A 708 -14.96 28.82 -4.71
CA GLY A 708 -14.01 29.91 -4.41
C GLY A 708 -12.53 29.55 -4.67
N VAL A 709 -12.23 28.27 -4.92
CA VAL A 709 -10.88 27.74 -5.22
C VAL A 709 -10.93 26.85 -6.44
N THR A 710 -9.80 26.72 -7.17
CA THR A 710 -9.73 25.80 -8.32
C THR A 710 -9.88 24.37 -7.86
N ARG A 711 -10.88 23.68 -8.40
CA ARG A 711 -11.21 22.28 -8.11
C ARG A 711 -10.60 21.34 -9.16
N PRO A 712 -10.48 20.04 -8.86
CA PRO A 712 -10.13 19.04 -9.86
C PRO A 712 -11.04 19.11 -11.09
N ALA A 713 -10.49 18.83 -12.27
CA ALA A 713 -11.25 18.73 -13.51
C ALA A 713 -12.27 17.58 -13.46
N GLN A 714 -11.99 16.58 -12.66
CA GLN A 714 -12.88 15.51 -12.23
C GLN A 714 -12.28 14.84 -10.99
N GLN A 715 -13.10 14.23 -10.17
CA GLN A 715 -12.70 13.42 -9.02
C GLN A 715 -13.55 12.15 -8.97
N LEU A 716 -12.94 11.01 -8.67
CA LEU A 716 -13.68 9.77 -8.41
C LEU A 716 -14.56 9.99 -7.17
N ALA A 717 -15.81 9.59 -7.25
CA ALA A 717 -16.77 9.76 -6.16
C ALA A 717 -17.56 8.48 -5.85
N GLY A 718 -17.41 7.45 -6.68
CA GLY A 718 -18.01 6.14 -6.49
C GLY A 718 -17.50 5.16 -7.54
N PHE A 719 -17.52 3.88 -7.19
CA PHE A 719 -17.29 2.79 -8.14
C PHE A 719 -18.10 1.55 -7.73
N ALA A 720 -18.41 0.74 -8.72
CA ALA A 720 -19.05 -0.55 -8.50
C ALA A 720 -18.45 -1.59 -9.45
N ARG A 721 -17.92 -2.67 -8.90
CA ARG A 721 -17.53 -3.84 -9.67
C ARG A 721 -18.78 -4.67 -9.96
N VAL A 722 -18.98 -5.03 -11.22
CA VAL A 722 -20.21 -5.71 -11.68
C VAL A 722 -19.84 -6.91 -12.56
N ASP A 723 -20.29 -8.08 -12.16
CA ASP A 723 -20.19 -9.31 -12.94
C ASP A 723 -21.46 -9.47 -13.77
N ILE A 724 -21.34 -9.67 -15.11
CA ILE A 724 -22.47 -9.65 -16.03
C ILE A 724 -22.31 -10.76 -17.07
N ASP A 725 -23.28 -11.65 -17.16
CA ASP A 725 -23.35 -12.67 -18.20
C ASP A 725 -23.53 -12.06 -19.60
N ALA A 726 -23.12 -12.79 -20.64
CA ALA A 726 -23.24 -12.32 -22.01
C ALA A 726 -24.68 -11.92 -22.35
N GLY A 727 -24.87 -10.72 -22.88
CA GLY A 727 -26.19 -10.18 -23.27
C GLY A 727 -27.08 -9.74 -22.10
N MET A 728 -26.62 -9.85 -20.84
CA MET A 728 -27.36 -9.40 -19.67
C MET A 728 -27.01 -7.96 -19.29
N SER A 729 -27.83 -7.38 -18.41
CA SER A 729 -27.66 -6.01 -17.90
C SER A 729 -27.87 -5.96 -16.40
N ARG A 730 -27.26 -4.96 -15.76
CA ARG A 730 -27.41 -4.64 -14.34
C ARG A 730 -27.70 -3.15 -14.18
N ARG A 731 -28.44 -2.78 -13.15
CA ARG A 731 -28.64 -1.40 -12.73
C ARG A 731 -27.65 -1.06 -11.63
N VAL A 732 -26.84 -0.03 -11.84
CA VAL A 732 -25.93 0.50 -10.82
C VAL A 732 -26.50 1.83 -10.33
N THR A 733 -26.61 1.99 -9.02
CA THR A 733 -27.09 3.22 -8.37
C THR A 733 -26.07 3.67 -7.33
N PHE A 734 -25.61 4.90 -7.46
CA PHE A 734 -24.75 5.58 -6.47
C PHE A 734 -25.58 6.61 -5.72
N ARG A 735 -25.43 6.63 -4.38
CA ARG A 735 -25.99 7.67 -3.53
C ARG A 735 -24.87 8.57 -3.02
N VAL A 736 -24.79 9.77 -3.59
CA VAL A 736 -23.76 10.78 -3.29
C VAL A 736 -24.29 11.75 -2.24
N SER A 737 -23.70 11.72 -1.03
CA SER A 737 -24.02 12.71 0.01
C SER A 737 -23.49 14.11 -0.35
N ALA A 738 -24.23 15.15 -0.04
CA ALA A 738 -23.74 16.53 -0.17
C ALA A 738 -22.43 16.74 0.62
N THR A 739 -22.26 16.09 1.76
CA THR A 739 -21.05 16.20 2.60
C THR A 739 -19.80 15.60 1.95
N GLN A 740 -19.95 14.67 1.00
CA GLN A 740 -18.86 14.14 0.18
C GLN A 740 -18.32 15.20 -0.81
N LEU A 741 -19.13 16.20 -1.18
CA LEU A 741 -18.77 17.30 -2.07
C LEU A 741 -17.99 18.42 -1.38
N GLY A 742 -17.76 18.30 -0.07
CA GLY A 742 -17.04 19.28 0.72
C GLY A 742 -15.59 19.46 0.25
N TYR A 743 -15.04 20.62 0.49
CA TYR A 743 -13.65 20.98 0.19
C TYR A 743 -13.15 22.08 1.12
N THR A 744 -11.83 22.27 1.19
CA THR A 744 -11.21 23.33 1.97
C THR A 744 -11.32 24.64 1.20
N ASN A 745 -12.20 25.54 1.65
CA ASN A 745 -12.55 26.82 1.01
C ASN A 745 -11.46 27.90 1.17
N LEU A 746 -11.78 29.15 0.77
CA LEU A 746 -10.83 30.27 0.90
C LEU A 746 -10.48 30.60 2.37
N ALA A 747 -11.43 30.44 3.29
CA ALA A 747 -11.23 30.66 4.72
C ALA A 747 -10.47 29.51 5.42
N ARG A 748 -10.11 28.45 4.69
CA ARG A 748 -9.51 27.23 5.22
C ARG A 748 -10.48 26.31 5.98
N ASP A 749 -11.78 26.58 5.93
CA ASP A 749 -12.79 25.69 6.48
C ASP A 749 -13.10 24.58 5.49
N PHE A 750 -13.36 23.36 5.99
CA PHE A 750 -13.92 22.30 5.15
C PHE A 750 -15.44 22.53 5.07
N ALA A 751 -15.93 22.81 3.85
CA ALA A 751 -17.31 23.23 3.67
C ALA A 751 -17.95 22.64 2.41
N VAL A 752 -19.28 22.43 2.49
CA VAL A 752 -20.15 22.23 1.33
C VAL A 752 -20.78 23.57 0.98
N GLU A 753 -20.62 23.98 -0.28
CA GLU A 753 -21.17 25.24 -0.77
C GLU A 753 -22.16 24.99 -1.92
N PRO A 754 -23.16 25.88 -2.11
CA PRO A 754 -24.03 25.81 -3.29
C PRO A 754 -23.23 25.83 -4.56
N ALA A 755 -23.48 24.86 -5.44
CA ALA A 755 -22.73 24.70 -6.68
C ALA A 755 -23.54 23.92 -7.72
N ARG A 756 -23.13 24.02 -8.98
CA ARG A 756 -23.47 23.03 -10.00
C ARG A 756 -22.43 21.91 -9.95
N VAL A 757 -22.90 20.68 -9.97
CA VAL A 757 -22.08 19.47 -10.01
C VAL A 757 -22.30 18.78 -11.34
N ASP A 758 -21.26 18.64 -12.14
CA ASP A 758 -21.30 17.79 -13.33
C ASP A 758 -20.99 16.34 -12.92
N VAL A 759 -21.67 15.41 -13.56
CA VAL A 759 -21.61 13.97 -13.30
C VAL A 759 -21.17 13.27 -14.57
N TYR A 760 -20.20 12.38 -14.43
CA TYR A 760 -19.71 11.51 -15.51
C TYR A 760 -19.71 10.07 -15.04
N LEU A 761 -20.25 9.16 -15.87
CA LEU A 761 -20.14 7.73 -15.67
C LEU A 761 -19.38 7.11 -16.85
N GLY A 762 -18.46 6.22 -16.54
CA GLY A 762 -17.61 5.57 -17.53
C GLY A 762 -16.96 4.31 -17.00
N LEU A 763 -16.11 3.70 -17.84
CA LEU A 763 -15.34 2.51 -17.49
C LEU A 763 -13.86 2.83 -17.20
N ASP A 764 -13.46 4.07 -17.46
CA ASP A 764 -12.19 4.66 -17.02
C ASP A 764 -12.31 6.19 -16.91
N ALA A 765 -11.28 6.87 -16.45
CA ALA A 765 -11.28 8.32 -16.25
C ALA A 765 -11.39 9.12 -17.55
N HIS A 766 -11.20 8.52 -18.71
CA HIS A 766 -11.29 9.15 -20.02
C HIS A 766 -12.58 8.79 -20.78
N ASP A 767 -13.09 7.59 -20.55
CA ASP A 767 -14.31 7.08 -21.19
C ASP A 767 -15.56 7.59 -20.46
N ARG A 768 -16.06 8.76 -20.90
CA ARG A 768 -17.29 9.37 -20.36
C ARG A 768 -18.49 8.93 -21.21
N GLN A 769 -19.03 7.76 -20.96
CA GLN A 769 -20.15 7.24 -21.73
C GLN A 769 -21.45 7.98 -21.43
N LEU A 770 -21.65 8.43 -20.20
CA LEU A 770 -22.83 9.19 -19.78
C LEU A 770 -22.43 10.45 -19.03
N GLU A 771 -23.09 11.55 -19.36
CA GLU A 771 -22.87 12.84 -18.75
C GLU A 771 -24.19 13.48 -18.30
N GLY A 772 -24.15 14.16 -17.15
CA GLY A 772 -25.31 14.87 -16.61
C GLY A 772 -24.87 15.84 -15.50
N GLY A 773 -25.79 16.21 -14.63
CA GLY A 773 -25.43 17.04 -13.49
C GLY A 773 -26.62 17.38 -12.61
N PHE A 774 -26.32 17.85 -11.41
CA PHE A 774 -27.29 18.31 -10.42
C PHE A 774 -26.86 19.62 -9.77
N LYS A 775 -27.75 20.23 -9.01
CA LYS A 775 -27.47 21.46 -8.26
C LYS A 775 -27.45 21.17 -6.77
N VAL A 776 -26.46 21.72 -6.08
CA VAL A 776 -26.49 21.87 -4.61
C VAL A 776 -26.99 23.28 -4.30
N THR A 777 -28.01 23.36 -3.45
CA THR A 777 -28.68 24.64 -3.08
C THR A 777 -28.65 24.85 -1.57
N GLY A 778 -29.08 26.00 -1.08
CA GLY A 778 -29.12 26.33 0.34
C GLY A 778 -27.94 27.19 0.79
N ALA A 779 -27.75 27.30 2.10
CA ALA A 779 -26.64 28.04 2.68
C ALA A 779 -25.36 27.18 2.71
N PRO A 780 -24.17 27.80 2.59
CA PRO A 780 -22.90 27.10 2.85
C PRO A 780 -22.90 26.45 4.24
N ARG A 781 -22.33 25.26 4.34
CA ARG A 781 -22.23 24.52 5.58
C ARG A 781 -20.78 24.13 5.85
N ILE A 782 -20.21 24.60 6.95
CA ILE A 782 -18.92 24.16 7.46
C ILE A 782 -19.12 22.81 8.13
N LEU A 783 -18.22 21.88 7.90
CA LEU A 783 -18.27 20.51 8.40
C LEU A 783 -17.06 20.20 9.26
N SER A 784 -17.29 19.52 10.36
CA SER A 784 -16.25 18.76 11.05
C SER A 784 -15.95 17.45 10.29
N SER A 785 -14.81 16.83 10.57
CA SER A 785 -14.47 15.52 9.98
C SER A 785 -15.51 14.44 10.31
N ALA A 786 -16.13 14.48 11.50
CA ALA A 786 -17.16 13.52 11.90
C ALA A 786 -18.48 13.68 11.13
N GLU A 787 -18.74 14.82 10.49
CA GLU A 787 -19.93 15.06 9.68
C GLU A 787 -19.71 14.74 8.20
N ARG A 788 -18.48 14.39 7.81
CA ARG A 788 -18.10 14.12 6.42
C ARG A 788 -18.50 12.70 6.01
N SER A 789 -19.12 12.56 4.86
CA SER A 789 -19.22 11.28 4.14
C SER A 789 -18.04 11.12 3.20
N PHE A 790 -17.42 9.96 3.23
CA PHE A 790 -16.23 9.68 2.41
C PHE A 790 -16.59 8.91 1.15
N PHE A 791 -17.62 8.07 1.20
CA PHE A 791 -17.98 7.16 0.12
C PHE A 791 -19.44 7.36 -0.30
N SER A 792 -19.70 7.10 -1.59
CA SER A 792 -21.04 6.90 -2.09
C SER A 792 -21.47 5.46 -1.83
N ASP A 793 -22.67 5.27 -1.32
CA ASP A 793 -23.26 3.94 -1.31
C ASP A 793 -23.50 3.50 -2.76
N ALA A 794 -23.10 2.30 -3.12
CA ALA A 794 -23.28 1.71 -4.44
C ALA A 794 -24.17 0.47 -4.32
N ASP A 795 -25.25 0.43 -5.10
CA ASP A 795 -26.17 -0.70 -5.18
C ASP A 795 -26.22 -1.24 -6.62
N VAL A 796 -26.22 -2.56 -6.75
CA VAL A 796 -26.25 -3.26 -8.04
C VAL A 796 -27.45 -4.22 -8.05
N THR A 797 -28.38 -3.99 -8.96
CA THR A 797 -29.60 -4.78 -9.07
C THR A 797 -29.80 -5.35 -10.47
N ASP A 798 -30.60 -6.37 -10.58
CA ASP A 798 -31.06 -6.89 -11.88
C ASP A 798 -31.94 -5.85 -12.60
N VAL A 799 -31.91 -5.86 -13.94
CA VAL A 799 -32.73 -4.97 -14.78
C VAL A 799 -33.96 -5.75 -15.26
#